data_3a2f1e1a2540587b157ea0f864d0c628
#
_entry.id   3a2f1e1a2540587b157ea0f864d0c628
#
_cell.length_a   1.000
_cell.length_b   1.000
_cell.length_c   1.000
_cell.angle_alpha   90.00
_cell.angle_beta   90.00
_cell.angle_gamma   90.00
#
_symmetry.space_group_name_H-M   'P 1'
#
loop_
_entity.id
_entity.type
_entity.pdbx_description
1 polymer ?
#
loop_
_entity_poly.entity_id
_entity_poly.type
_entity_poly.pdbx_seq_one_letter_code
_entity_poly.pdbx_strand_id
1 'polypeptide(L)'
;MSAQLNEEYMVENHAISILKKLGYDYVHGSDLTPDDRERESYRDAILKKRFIQAVKRLNPWLDDEKAEIVYQLVSNIDHPDPLMRGKMVYEMLTAGVKLNVKENGEDRTRLVKLVDFSSPENNDFLAANQFEVEYYFEHGRFRTPDLVVFINGIPLAIFEFKGFNSGDTAKDAFNDHKTKMNDIPQLYQYAQVLVVSDGLETKYGSPTADWERFFIWEGIESDDDVEVTEFEDESGRYAIYRWKGKELTSLDVLLFGLFNKKRFLEFVEDFVIYDKSGKSIVKKIATYYQFYTVKKAVEGTFRAVVFGETPEERRIGVVWHTQGSGKSLTMLFYAKKVLKIQDLDYPLLVFLTDRRELDEQLYGVFANVFTNAKHVETIEDLHTTIRETRGGIIFATIQKFGRKSKEEEYPLLTERRNIIVIADEAHRSHYRQLAENLRKAIPNASFLGFTATPIDYEDKSTTLVFGDYISVYSIEKARRHGVVVPIYYESRLSELHLTNEFIDLEFEEISERVTADPEEKESIKRAFAKLERIMLTEKYIQSVADDIVEHFNRRLRDFDGKAMVVTISRKVAVELYKRIAKHPEAPRIAVVISGNKSKDPEEFHEHIRTKKQLKDLADEFKDPESDLKMVIVVDMWLYWF
;
A
#
# COMPACT_ATOMS: atom_id res chain seq x y z
N MET A 1 1.65 -34.40 -22.33
CA MET A 1 0.62 -33.52 -22.91
C MET A 1 -0.79 -33.84 -22.45
N SER A 2 -1.34 -35.06 -22.60
CA SER A 2 -2.75 -35.32 -22.19
C SER A 2 -3.03 -35.29 -20.68
N ALA A 3 -2.09 -35.64 -19.82
CA ALA A 3 -2.24 -35.59 -18.37
C ALA A 3 -2.14 -34.16 -17.81
N GLN A 4 -1.23 -33.33 -18.35
CA GLN A 4 -1.09 -31.92 -17.98
C GLN A 4 -2.33 -31.10 -18.31
N LEU A 5 -2.88 -31.26 -19.52
CA LEU A 5 -4.14 -30.62 -19.94
C LEU A 5 -5.34 -31.02 -19.05
N ASN A 6 -5.34 -32.24 -18.48
CA ASN A 6 -6.40 -32.67 -17.59
C ASN A 6 -6.34 -31.98 -16.20
N GLU A 7 -5.16 -31.68 -15.68
CA GLU A 7 -4.99 -31.11 -14.33
C GLU A 7 -5.26 -29.60 -14.31
N GLU A 8 -4.78 -28.88 -15.32
CA GLU A 8 -5.09 -27.45 -15.52
C GLU A 8 -6.60 -27.25 -15.69
N TYR A 9 -7.25 -28.13 -16.47
CA TYR A 9 -8.70 -28.19 -16.64
C TYR A 9 -9.44 -28.51 -15.32
N MET A 10 -8.83 -29.26 -14.40
CA MET A 10 -9.45 -29.51 -13.08
C MET A 10 -9.44 -28.28 -12.21
N VAL A 11 -8.37 -27.47 -12.18
CA VAL A 11 -8.28 -26.21 -11.43
C VAL A 11 -9.27 -25.19 -11.98
N GLU A 12 -9.34 -25.06 -13.31
CA GLU A 12 -10.28 -24.18 -14.01
C GLU A 12 -11.74 -24.52 -13.69
N ASN A 13 -12.13 -25.79 -13.86
CA ASN A 13 -13.50 -26.23 -13.54
C ASN A 13 -13.87 -26.08 -12.09
N HIS A 14 -12.92 -26.28 -11.19
CA HIS A 14 -13.12 -26.06 -9.76
C HIS A 14 -13.44 -24.58 -9.49
N ALA A 15 -12.64 -23.64 -10.03
CA ALA A 15 -12.91 -22.20 -9.94
C ALA A 15 -14.31 -21.83 -10.48
N ILE A 16 -14.67 -22.33 -11.66
CA ILE A 16 -15.98 -22.12 -12.27
C ILE A 16 -17.09 -22.64 -11.33
N SER A 17 -16.91 -23.82 -10.70
CA SER A 17 -17.90 -24.40 -9.79
C SER A 17 -18.19 -23.51 -8.59
N ILE A 18 -17.16 -22.83 -8.06
CA ILE A 18 -17.28 -21.92 -6.92
C ILE A 18 -17.93 -20.60 -7.36
N LEU A 19 -17.51 -20.04 -8.50
CA LEU A 19 -18.14 -18.82 -9.03
C LEU A 19 -19.66 -19.02 -9.28
N LYS A 20 -20.07 -20.18 -9.80
CA LYS A 20 -21.48 -20.55 -9.92
C LYS A 20 -22.19 -20.56 -8.56
N LYS A 21 -21.54 -21.08 -7.49
CA LYS A 21 -22.10 -21.07 -6.13
C LYS A 21 -22.25 -19.65 -5.59
N LEU A 22 -21.31 -18.76 -5.93
CA LEU A 22 -21.39 -17.34 -5.62
C LEU A 22 -22.42 -16.57 -6.47
N GLY A 23 -23.12 -17.29 -7.37
CA GLY A 23 -24.20 -16.75 -8.18
C GLY A 23 -23.77 -16.07 -9.46
N TYR A 24 -22.55 -16.33 -9.95
CA TYR A 24 -22.13 -15.91 -11.28
C TYR A 24 -22.79 -16.81 -12.32
N ASP A 25 -23.25 -16.21 -13.42
CA ASP A 25 -23.58 -16.96 -14.62
C ASP A 25 -22.30 -17.53 -15.23
N TYR A 26 -22.44 -18.61 -15.98
CA TYR A 26 -21.33 -19.23 -16.67
C TYR A 26 -21.65 -19.47 -18.14
N VAL A 27 -20.74 -19.08 -19.02
CA VAL A 27 -20.79 -19.35 -20.45
C VAL A 27 -19.39 -19.77 -20.91
N HIS A 28 -19.30 -20.78 -21.76
CA HIS A 28 -18.03 -21.15 -22.39
C HIS A 28 -17.68 -20.10 -23.47
N GLY A 29 -16.39 -19.74 -23.60
CA GLY A 29 -15.95 -18.68 -24.51
C GLY A 29 -16.31 -18.94 -25.99
N SER A 30 -16.47 -20.21 -26.40
CA SER A 30 -16.94 -20.56 -27.72
C SER A 30 -18.37 -20.09 -28.04
N ASP A 31 -19.16 -19.78 -27.01
CA ASP A 31 -20.53 -19.29 -27.14
C ASP A 31 -20.59 -17.75 -27.01
N LEU A 32 -19.42 -17.10 -26.87
CA LEU A 32 -19.26 -15.63 -26.78
C LEU A 32 -18.56 -15.09 -28.04
N THR A 33 -19.07 -15.48 -29.20
CA THR A 33 -18.49 -15.14 -30.50
C THR A 33 -19.20 -13.98 -31.18
N PRO A 34 -18.64 -13.38 -32.23
CA PRO A 34 -19.36 -12.43 -33.07
C PRO A 34 -20.61 -13.02 -33.73
N ASP A 35 -20.57 -14.31 -34.09
CA ASP A 35 -21.71 -15.01 -34.70
C ASP A 35 -22.91 -15.09 -33.72
N ASP A 36 -22.65 -15.22 -32.42
CA ASP A 36 -23.69 -15.20 -31.36
C ASP A 36 -24.15 -13.78 -30.98
N ARG A 37 -23.59 -12.76 -31.64
CA ARG A 37 -23.90 -11.34 -31.41
C ARG A 37 -23.61 -10.86 -29.98
N GLU A 38 -22.76 -11.55 -29.23
CA GLU A 38 -22.33 -11.11 -27.90
C GLU A 38 -21.31 -9.98 -28.03
N ARG A 39 -20.53 -9.97 -29.12
CA ARG A 39 -19.55 -8.93 -29.50
C ARG A 39 -19.52 -8.76 -31.01
N GLU A 40 -18.95 -7.67 -31.54
CA GLU A 40 -18.91 -7.40 -32.98
C GLU A 40 -17.70 -8.07 -33.67
N SER A 41 -16.62 -8.25 -32.92
CA SER A 41 -15.40 -8.89 -33.42
C SER A 41 -14.65 -9.63 -32.31
N TYR A 42 -13.73 -10.53 -32.66
CA TYR A 42 -12.84 -11.19 -31.70
C TYR A 42 -11.83 -10.20 -31.04
N ARG A 43 -11.72 -8.98 -31.53
CA ARG A 43 -10.91 -7.91 -30.91
C ARG A 43 -11.62 -7.22 -29.76
N ASP A 44 -12.94 -7.32 -29.70
CA ASP A 44 -13.74 -6.69 -28.68
C ASP A 44 -13.60 -7.46 -27.38
N ALA A 45 -13.12 -6.76 -26.37
CA ALA A 45 -13.00 -7.29 -25.01
C ALA A 45 -14.30 -7.21 -24.23
N ILE A 46 -15.18 -6.24 -24.58
CA ILE A 46 -16.48 -6.03 -23.93
C ILE A 46 -17.54 -6.86 -24.64
N LEU A 47 -18.38 -7.53 -23.85
CA LEU A 47 -19.59 -8.22 -24.35
C LEU A 47 -20.70 -7.20 -24.59
N LYS A 48 -20.77 -6.69 -25.82
CA LYS A 48 -21.61 -5.54 -26.23
C LYS A 48 -23.04 -5.71 -25.82
N LYS A 49 -23.64 -6.87 -26.13
CA LYS A 49 -25.05 -7.14 -25.85
C LYS A 49 -25.37 -7.04 -24.35
N ARG A 50 -24.56 -7.70 -23.51
CA ARG A 50 -24.67 -7.65 -22.04
C ARG A 50 -24.43 -6.24 -21.52
N PHE A 51 -23.41 -5.54 -22.04
CA PHE A 51 -23.12 -4.16 -21.69
C PHE A 51 -24.32 -3.23 -21.95
N ILE A 52 -24.87 -3.23 -23.16
CA ILE A 52 -26.04 -2.39 -23.53
C ILE A 52 -27.23 -2.69 -22.63
N GLN A 53 -27.55 -3.97 -22.38
CA GLN A 53 -28.62 -4.37 -21.49
C GLN A 53 -28.40 -3.86 -20.05
N ALA A 54 -27.18 -3.98 -19.52
CA ALA A 54 -26.85 -3.54 -18.18
C ALA A 54 -26.91 -2.01 -18.03
N VAL A 55 -26.30 -1.24 -18.94
CA VAL A 55 -26.33 0.22 -18.83
C VAL A 55 -27.70 0.80 -18.97
N LYS A 56 -28.58 0.21 -19.81
CA LYS A 56 -30.01 0.59 -19.91
C LYS A 56 -30.77 0.26 -18.62
N ARG A 57 -30.50 -0.88 -18.00
CA ARG A 57 -31.12 -1.27 -16.71
C ARG A 57 -30.69 -0.31 -15.59
N LEU A 58 -29.40 0.06 -15.54
CA LEU A 58 -28.88 0.98 -14.54
C LEU A 58 -29.26 2.44 -14.79
N ASN A 59 -29.58 2.80 -16.03
CA ASN A 59 -29.95 4.16 -16.45
C ASN A 59 -31.22 4.14 -17.33
N PRO A 60 -32.45 4.04 -16.74
CA PRO A 60 -33.68 3.87 -17.49
C PRO A 60 -34.01 5.01 -18.49
N TRP A 61 -33.33 6.13 -18.42
CA TRP A 61 -33.45 7.26 -19.33
C TRP A 61 -32.68 7.10 -20.65
N LEU A 62 -31.80 6.07 -20.76
CA LEU A 62 -31.05 5.78 -21.98
C LEU A 62 -31.91 5.03 -22.99
N ASP A 63 -31.97 5.55 -24.20
CA ASP A 63 -32.44 4.84 -25.38
C ASP A 63 -31.31 4.02 -26.03
N ASP A 64 -31.59 3.27 -27.08
CA ASP A 64 -30.63 2.41 -27.76
C ASP A 64 -29.48 3.22 -28.40
N GLU A 65 -29.80 4.38 -28.99
CA GLU A 65 -28.80 5.26 -29.61
C GLU A 65 -27.79 5.79 -28.59
N LYS A 66 -28.29 6.28 -27.45
CA LYS A 66 -27.41 6.77 -26.37
C LYS A 66 -26.61 5.65 -25.72
N ALA A 67 -27.18 4.47 -25.54
CA ALA A 67 -26.48 3.31 -25.01
C ALA A 67 -25.35 2.86 -25.95
N GLU A 68 -25.57 2.94 -27.25
CA GLU A 68 -24.53 2.69 -28.27
C GLU A 68 -23.38 3.72 -28.18
N ILE A 69 -23.68 5.01 -28.01
CA ILE A 69 -22.67 6.05 -27.82
C ILE A 69 -21.83 5.75 -26.57
N VAL A 70 -22.46 5.35 -25.46
CA VAL A 70 -21.76 4.98 -24.23
C VAL A 70 -20.85 3.76 -24.46
N TYR A 71 -21.33 2.75 -25.19
CA TYR A 71 -20.51 1.61 -25.57
C TYR A 71 -19.27 2.04 -26.35
N GLN A 72 -19.42 2.89 -27.36
CA GLN A 72 -18.30 3.41 -28.14
C GLN A 72 -17.30 4.19 -27.30
N LEU A 73 -17.77 4.99 -26.34
CA LEU A 73 -16.88 5.74 -25.43
C LEU A 73 -16.06 4.81 -24.51
N VAL A 74 -16.62 3.68 -24.10
CA VAL A 74 -15.96 2.73 -23.21
C VAL A 74 -15.08 1.74 -23.96
N SER A 75 -15.45 1.34 -25.18
CA SER A 75 -14.71 0.38 -26.01
C SER A 75 -13.54 1.01 -26.77
N ASN A 76 -13.67 2.28 -27.20
CA ASN A 76 -12.70 2.98 -28.04
C ASN A 76 -11.97 4.08 -27.25
N ILE A 77 -11.12 3.67 -26.30
CA ILE A 77 -10.32 4.63 -25.50
C ILE A 77 -9.08 5.02 -26.28
N ASP A 78 -9.06 6.26 -26.78
CA ASP A 78 -7.95 6.80 -27.55
C ASP A 78 -6.86 7.37 -26.62
N HIS A 79 -5.90 6.52 -26.25
CA HIS A 79 -4.68 6.93 -25.56
C HIS A 79 -3.53 5.97 -25.92
N PRO A 80 -2.31 6.47 -26.24
CA PRO A 80 -1.18 5.61 -26.63
C PRO A 80 -0.67 4.72 -25.50
N ASP A 81 -0.73 5.21 -24.25
CA ASP A 81 -0.27 4.47 -23.08
C ASP A 81 -1.39 3.53 -22.55
N PRO A 82 -1.16 2.19 -22.54
CA PRO A 82 -2.12 1.22 -22.00
C PRO A 82 -2.51 1.47 -20.54
N LEU A 83 -1.58 1.99 -19.72
CA LEU A 83 -1.87 2.30 -18.31
C LEU A 83 -2.84 3.46 -18.16
N MET A 84 -2.68 4.48 -19.02
CA MET A 84 -3.62 5.59 -19.04
C MET A 84 -5.00 5.13 -19.51
N ARG A 85 -5.08 4.22 -20.51
CA ARG A 85 -6.36 3.62 -20.89
C ARG A 85 -7.00 2.91 -19.70
N GLY A 86 -6.25 2.07 -18.98
CA GLY A 86 -6.74 1.41 -17.78
C GLY A 86 -7.21 2.38 -16.68
N LYS A 87 -6.53 3.51 -16.50
CA LYS A 87 -6.97 4.57 -15.58
C LYS A 87 -8.29 5.21 -16.02
N MET A 88 -8.42 5.53 -17.32
CA MET A 88 -9.65 6.10 -17.87
C MET A 88 -10.84 5.13 -17.73
N VAL A 89 -10.61 3.83 -17.98
CA VAL A 89 -11.60 2.78 -17.70
C VAL A 89 -12.05 2.83 -16.25
N TYR A 90 -11.09 2.83 -15.32
CA TYR A 90 -11.38 2.83 -13.90
C TYR A 90 -12.17 4.07 -13.46
N GLU A 91 -11.83 5.25 -13.98
CA GLU A 91 -12.59 6.49 -13.75
C GLU A 91 -14.01 6.41 -14.30
N MET A 92 -14.22 5.82 -15.51
CA MET A 92 -15.54 5.57 -16.07
C MET A 92 -16.35 4.57 -15.24
N LEU A 93 -15.71 3.51 -14.73
CA LEU A 93 -16.37 2.53 -13.86
C LEU A 93 -16.88 3.16 -12.57
N THR A 94 -16.04 3.96 -11.90
CA THR A 94 -16.30 4.47 -10.55
C THR A 94 -17.05 5.79 -10.51
N ALA A 95 -16.82 6.67 -11.48
CA ALA A 95 -17.45 7.99 -11.55
C ALA A 95 -18.59 8.07 -12.59
N GLY A 96 -18.69 7.06 -13.47
CA GLY A 96 -19.62 7.06 -14.58
C GLY A 96 -19.12 7.76 -15.83
N VAL A 97 -19.80 7.55 -16.96
CA VAL A 97 -19.51 8.17 -18.26
C VAL A 97 -20.32 9.45 -18.40
N LYS A 98 -19.67 10.55 -18.73
CA LYS A 98 -20.35 11.83 -19.02
C LYS A 98 -20.95 11.79 -20.42
N LEU A 99 -22.25 11.95 -20.51
CA LEU A 99 -22.99 12.01 -21.77
C LEU A 99 -23.74 13.34 -21.87
N ASN A 100 -23.50 14.08 -22.94
CA ASN A 100 -24.25 15.29 -23.24
C ASN A 100 -25.59 14.93 -23.92
N VAL A 101 -26.68 15.35 -23.33
CA VAL A 101 -28.06 15.08 -23.81
C VAL A 101 -28.81 16.36 -23.94
N LYS A 102 -29.72 16.43 -24.94
CA LYS A 102 -30.64 17.55 -25.05
C LYS A 102 -31.92 17.23 -24.27
N GLU A 103 -32.20 18.05 -23.26
CA GLU A 103 -33.43 17.97 -22.48
C GLU A 103 -34.18 19.30 -22.55
N ASN A 104 -35.43 19.25 -22.99
CA ASN A 104 -36.27 20.45 -23.15
C ASN A 104 -35.62 21.58 -23.99
N GLY A 105 -34.72 21.21 -24.95
CA GLY A 105 -34.04 22.16 -25.80
C GLY A 105 -32.73 22.71 -25.24
N GLU A 106 -32.33 22.32 -24.01
CA GLU A 106 -31.06 22.68 -23.37
C GLU A 106 -30.07 21.51 -23.40
N ASP A 107 -28.81 21.81 -23.61
CA ASP A 107 -27.73 20.84 -23.49
C ASP A 107 -27.40 20.58 -22.00
N ARG A 108 -27.53 19.34 -21.55
CA ARG A 108 -27.23 18.90 -20.20
C ARG A 108 -26.25 17.73 -20.21
N THR A 109 -25.30 17.74 -19.27
CA THR A 109 -24.41 16.60 -19.06
C THR A 109 -25.02 15.68 -17.98
N ARG A 110 -25.27 14.42 -18.34
CA ARG A 110 -25.66 13.38 -17.39
C ARG A 110 -24.54 12.36 -17.20
N LEU A 111 -24.49 11.78 -16.00
CA LEU A 111 -23.59 10.67 -15.69
C LEU A 111 -24.31 9.35 -15.95
N VAL A 112 -23.71 8.48 -16.76
CA VAL A 112 -24.17 7.12 -17.03
C VAL A 112 -23.43 6.16 -16.12
N LYS A 113 -24.14 5.47 -15.25
CA LYS A 113 -23.59 4.39 -14.41
C LYS A 113 -23.28 3.17 -15.25
N LEU A 114 -22.05 2.65 -15.15
CA LEU A 114 -21.63 1.40 -15.77
C LEU A 114 -21.77 0.21 -14.82
N VAL A 115 -21.62 0.45 -13.52
CA VAL A 115 -21.70 -0.55 -12.44
C VAL A 115 -22.49 0.05 -11.27
N ASP A 116 -23.33 -0.74 -10.62
CA ASP A 116 -23.95 -0.39 -9.36
C ASP A 116 -23.16 -1.04 -8.21
N PHE A 117 -22.29 -0.27 -7.58
CA PHE A 117 -21.43 -0.74 -6.49
C PHE A 117 -22.21 -0.97 -5.18
N SER A 118 -23.35 -0.33 -5.02
CA SER A 118 -24.17 -0.41 -3.79
C SER A 118 -25.12 -1.60 -3.77
N SER A 119 -25.58 -2.04 -4.93
CA SER A 119 -26.60 -3.09 -5.09
C SER A 119 -26.12 -4.14 -6.09
N PRO A 120 -25.43 -5.20 -5.61
CA PRO A 120 -24.86 -6.23 -6.49
C PRO A 120 -25.90 -6.88 -7.43
N GLU A 121 -27.14 -7.03 -6.98
CA GLU A 121 -28.25 -7.61 -7.73
C GLU A 121 -28.63 -6.83 -8.98
N ASN A 122 -28.27 -5.57 -9.07
CA ASN A 122 -28.51 -4.73 -10.25
C ASN A 122 -27.48 -4.99 -11.37
N ASN A 123 -26.43 -5.77 -11.10
CA ASN A 123 -25.39 -6.05 -12.07
C ASN A 123 -25.51 -7.47 -12.66
N ASP A 124 -24.97 -7.63 -13.85
CA ASP A 124 -24.79 -8.93 -14.52
C ASP A 124 -23.37 -9.44 -14.19
N PHE A 125 -23.29 -10.62 -13.57
CA PHE A 125 -22.04 -11.28 -13.19
C PHE A 125 -21.85 -12.53 -14.02
N LEU A 126 -20.81 -12.56 -14.84
CA LEU A 126 -20.52 -13.68 -15.73
C LEU A 126 -19.08 -14.16 -15.52
N ALA A 127 -18.92 -15.48 -15.44
CA ALA A 127 -17.63 -16.17 -15.58
C ALA A 127 -17.57 -16.85 -16.95
N ALA A 128 -16.53 -16.60 -17.73
CA ALA A 128 -16.32 -17.23 -19.02
C ALA A 128 -14.90 -17.80 -19.10
N ASN A 129 -14.79 -19.09 -19.34
CA ASN A 129 -13.51 -19.72 -19.60
C ASN A 129 -13.22 -19.76 -21.11
N GLN A 130 -11.95 -19.92 -21.46
CA GLN A 130 -11.50 -20.06 -22.85
C GLN A 130 -12.03 -18.95 -23.78
N PHE A 131 -12.01 -17.71 -23.29
CA PHE A 131 -12.48 -16.54 -24.04
C PHE A 131 -11.45 -16.11 -25.06
N GLU A 132 -11.70 -16.39 -26.35
CA GLU A 132 -10.78 -16.08 -27.45
C GLU A 132 -10.73 -14.58 -27.74
N VAL A 133 -9.54 -14.01 -27.78
CA VAL A 133 -9.28 -12.61 -28.17
C VAL A 133 -8.21 -12.57 -29.27
N GLU A 134 -8.51 -11.89 -30.38
CA GLU A 134 -7.57 -11.71 -31.48
C GLU A 134 -6.43 -10.77 -31.06
N TYR A 135 -5.20 -11.08 -31.51
CA TYR A 135 -4.03 -10.25 -31.26
C TYR A 135 -4.26 -8.80 -31.69
N TYR A 136 -3.72 -7.88 -30.91
CA TYR A 136 -3.88 -6.45 -31.21
C TYR A 136 -3.15 -6.03 -32.50
N PHE A 137 -1.96 -6.55 -32.72
CA PHE A 137 -1.08 -6.19 -33.85
C PHE A 137 -1.10 -7.21 -35.00
N GLU A 138 -1.63 -8.40 -34.81
CA GLU A 138 -1.63 -9.48 -35.82
C GLU A 138 -3.05 -10.02 -36.04
N HIS A 139 -3.50 -10.05 -37.29
CA HIS A 139 -4.80 -10.63 -37.64
C HIS A 139 -4.76 -12.16 -37.72
N GLY A 140 -5.84 -12.83 -37.35
CA GLY A 140 -6.01 -14.26 -37.47
C GLY A 140 -5.22 -15.07 -36.43
N ARG A 141 -4.63 -14.42 -35.42
CA ARG A 141 -4.01 -15.08 -34.26
C ARG A 141 -4.80 -14.74 -33.01
N PHE A 142 -4.92 -15.68 -32.10
CA PHE A 142 -5.76 -15.57 -30.93
C PHE A 142 -4.97 -15.91 -29.66
N ARG A 143 -5.38 -15.31 -28.57
CA ARG A 143 -5.04 -15.69 -27.19
C ARG A 143 -6.30 -16.01 -26.43
N THR A 144 -6.17 -16.97 -25.56
CA THR A 144 -7.30 -17.49 -24.77
C THR A 144 -6.88 -17.49 -23.30
N PRO A 145 -7.30 -16.50 -22.50
CA PRO A 145 -7.22 -16.59 -21.03
C PRO A 145 -8.04 -17.76 -20.51
N ASP A 146 -7.54 -18.40 -19.43
CA ASP A 146 -8.21 -19.59 -18.90
C ASP A 146 -9.60 -19.25 -18.35
N LEU A 147 -9.73 -18.12 -17.60
CA LEU A 147 -11.00 -17.68 -17.07
C LEU A 147 -11.06 -16.15 -17.01
N VAL A 148 -12.18 -15.56 -17.43
CA VAL A 148 -12.45 -14.12 -17.35
C VAL A 148 -13.74 -13.88 -16.59
N VAL A 149 -13.71 -12.96 -15.64
CA VAL A 149 -14.89 -12.49 -14.91
C VAL A 149 -15.36 -11.16 -15.46
N PHE A 150 -16.59 -11.13 -15.93
CA PHE A 150 -17.25 -9.95 -16.47
C PHE A 150 -18.28 -9.40 -15.48
N ILE A 151 -18.34 -8.10 -15.37
CA ILE A 151 -19.42 -7.38 -14.70
C ILE A 151 -20.07 -6.45 -15.73
N ASN A 152 -21.36 -6.62 -15.97
CA ASN A 152 -22.09 -5.87 -16.98
C ASN A 152 -21.43 -5.93 -18.38
N GLY A 153 -20.86 -7.09 -18.73
CA GLY A 153 -20.16 -7.31 -19.98
C GLY A 153 -18.72 -6.73 -20.04
N ILE A 154 -18.23 -6.09 -18.97
CA ILE A 154 -16.85 -5.54 -18.88
C ILE A 154 -15.96 -6.54 -18.15
N PRO A 155 -14.78 -6.95 -18.72
CA PRO A 155 -13.89 -7.93 -18.11
C PRO A 155 -13.06 -7.30 -16.97
N LEU A 156 -13.45 -7.54 -15.73
CA LEU A 156 -12.82 -6.91 -14.56
C LEU A 156 -11.76 -7.78 -13.86
N ALA A 157 -11.80 -9.12 -14.05
CA ALA A 157 -10.73 -10.00 -13.56
C ALA A 157 -10.37 -11.06 -14.58
N ILE A 158 -9.08 -11.41 -14.63
CA ILE A 158 -8.54 -12.42 -15.54
C ILE A 158 -7.72 -13.41 -14.73
N PHE A 159 -7.89 -14.70 -15.01
CA PHE A 159 -7.24 -15.80 -14.31
C PHE A 159 -6.38 -16.59 -15.28
N GLU A 160 -5.23 -17.04 -14.79
CA GLU A 160 -4.36 -18.02 -15.44
C GLU A 160 -4.07 -19.15 -14.47
N PHE A 161 -4.20 -20.38 -14.95
CA PHE A 161 -4.06 -21.58 -14.15
C PHE A 161 -2.88 -22.44 -14.62
N LYS A 162 -2.35 -23.24 -13.71
CA LYS A 162 -1.41 -24.33 -14.00
C LYS A 162 -1.85 -25.58 -13.28
N GLY A 163 -1.48 -26.73 -13.81
CA GLY A 163 -1.75 -28.02 -13.19
C GLY A 163 -0.77 -28.31 -12.05
N PHE A 164 -1.24 -28.76 -10.90
CA PHE A 164 -0.42 -28.98 -9.69
C PHE A 164 0.65 -30.08 -9.83
N ASN A 165 0.55 -30.99 -10.80
CA ASN A 165 1.57 -32.01 -11.10
C ASN A 165 2.35 -31.73 -12.40
N SER A 166 2.12 -30.61 -13.07
CA SER A 166 2.77 -30.28 -14.33
C SER A 166 4.24 -29.90 -14.17
N GLY A 167 4.66 -29.53 -12.96
CA GLY A 167 5.95 -28.91 -12.67
C GLY A 167 5.98 -27.41 -12.90
N ASP A 168 4.90 -26.84 -13.46
CA ASP A 168 4.69 -25.41 -13.58
C ASP A 168 4.14 -24.85 -12.26
N THR A 169 4.38 -23.58 -11.99
CA THR A 169 4.04 -22.89 -10.75
C THR A 169 3.08 -21.72 -11.00
N ALA A 170 2.52 -21.17 -9.93
CA ALA A 170 1.77 -19.92 -10.00
C ALA A 170 2.59 -18.77 -10.63
N LYS A 171 3.94 -18.82 -10.56
CA LYS A 171 4.82 -17.86 -11.22
C LYS A 171 4.82 -18.05 -12.75
N ASP A 172 4.66 -19.26 -13.25
CA ASP A 172 4.54 -19.51 -14.69
C ASP A 172 3.19 -18.98 -15.21
N ALA A 173 2.10 -19.14 -14.44
CA ALA A 173 0.82 -18.49 -14.75
C ALA A 173 0.94 -16.94 -14.77
N PHE A 174 1.75 -16.36 -13.88
CA PHE A 174 2.06 -14.93 -13.94
C PHE A 174 2.82 -14.53 -15.20
N ASN A 175 3.78 -15.33 -15.66
CA ASN A 175 4.50 -15.08 -16.90
C ASN A 175 3.57 -15.17 -18.13
N ASP A 176 2.56 -16.05 -18.09
CA ASP A 176 1.53 -16.11 -19.12
C ASP A 176 0.68 -14.85 -19.17
N HIS A 177 0.29 -14.29 -18.01
CA HIS A 177 -0.34 -12.97 -17.98
C HIS A 177 0.53 -11.89 -18.65
N LYS A 178 1.83 -11.84 -18.32
CA LYS A 178 2.73 -10.85 -18.93
C LYS A 178 2.83 -11.00 -20.46
N THR A 179 2.84 -12.23 -20.95
CA THR A 179 2.83 -12.51 -22.39
C THR A 179 1.51 -12.07 -23.02
N LYS A 180 0.37 -12.51 -22.45
CA LYS A 180 -0.96 -12.20 -22.98
C LYS A 180 -1.27 -10.70 -22.93
N MET A 181 -0.76 -9.97 -21.92
CA MET A 181 -0.88 -8.51 -21.84
C MET A 181 -0.25 -7.78 -23.04
N ASN A 182 0.85 -8.31 -23.56
CA ASN A 182 1.50 -7.75 -24.75
C ASN A 182 0.74 -8.11 -26.04
N ASP A 183 0.20 -9.32 -26.11
CA ASP A 183 -0.48 -9.84 -27.30
C ASP A 183 -1.91 -9.30 -27.46
N ILE A 184 -2.65 -9.19 -26.36
CA ILE A 184 -4.06 -8.76 -26.30
C ILE A 184 -4.30 -7.63 -25.25
N PRO A 185 -3.57 -6.50 -25.35
CA PRO A 185 -3.67 -5.40 -24.38
C PRO A 185 -5.07 -4.82 -24.26
N GLN A 186 -5.90 -4.92 -25.32
CA GLN A 186 -7.30 -4.46 -25.32
C GLN A 186 -8.19 -5.19 -24.31
N LEU A 187 -7.83 -6.42 -23.89
CA LEU A 187 -8.54 -7.10 -22.80
C LEU A 187 -8.04 -6.61 -21.44
N TYR A 188 -6.72 -6.54 -21.25
CA TYR A 188 -6.10 -6.23 -19.97
C TYR A 188 -6.29 -4.78 -19.50
N GLN A 189 -6.61 -3.86 -20.41
CA GLN A 189 -6.92 -2.46 -20.03
C GLN A 189 -8.14 -2.35 -19.12
N TYR A 190 -9.08 -3.30 -19.16
CA TYR A 190 -10.26 -3.32 -18.30
C TYR A 190 -10.01 -4.04 -16.97
N ALA A 191 -9.06 -4.96 -16.93
CA ALA A 191 -8.80 -5.80 -15.76
C ALA A 191 -8.44 -4.97 -14.53
N GLN A 192 -9.15 -5.21 -13.43
CA GLN A 192 -8.86 -4.61 -12.13
C GLN A 192 -8.00 -5.56 -11.29
N VAL A 193 -8.19 -6.86 -11.46
CA VAL A 193 -7.50 -7.91 -10.70
C VAL A 193 -7.03 -8.99 -11.69
N LEU A 194 -5.79 -9.44 -11.52
CA LEU A 194 -5.26 -10.65 -12.13
C LEU A 194 -5.13 -11.73 -11.04
N VAL A 195 -5.44 -12.96 -11.39
CA VAL A 195 -5.32 -14.11 -10.48
C VAL A 195 -4.47 -15.17 -11.14
N VAL A 196 -3.57 -15.76 -10.36
CA VAL A 196 -2.71 -16.88 -10.77
C VAL A 196 -2.86 -18.03 -9.79
N SER A 197 -2.92 -19.26 -10.27
CA SER A 197 -2.99 -20.45 -9.40
C SER A 197 -2.40 -21.67 -10.09
N ASP A 198 -1.69 -22.49 -9.32
CA ASP A 198 -1.27 -23.84 -9.71
C ASP A 198 -2.04 -24.94 -8.97
N GLY A 199 -3.12 -24.56 -8.29
CA GLY A 199 -3.95 -25.44 -7.46
C GLY A 199 -3.44 -25.57 -6.01
N LEU A 200 -2.17 -25.28 -5.73
CA LEU A 200 -1.57 -25.27 -4.39
C LEU A 200 -1.39 -23.85 -3.88
N GLU A 201 -0.76 -23.01 -4.68
CA GLU A 201 -0.58 -21.58 -4.41
C GLU A 201 -1.51 -20.75 -5.30
N THR A 202 -2.21 -19.81 -4.69
CA THR A 202 -3.06 -18.84 -5.40
C THR A 202 -2.71 -17.44 -4.96
N LYS A 203 -2.44 -16.57 -5.94
CA LYS A 203 -2.14 -15.17 -5.71
C LYS A 203 -2.96 -14.26 -6.62
N TYR A 204 -3.13 -13.02 -6.19
CA TYR A 204 -3.76 -11.97 -6.99
C TYR A 204 -2.93 -10.70 -6.98
N GLY A 205 -3.03 -9.94 -8.05
CA GLY A 205 -2.30 -8.70 -8.20
C GLY A 205 -2.96 -7.76 -9.21
N SER A 206 -2.37 -6.58 -9.38
CA SER A 206 -2.79 -5.66 -10.44
C SER A 206 -2.08 -5.98 -11.77
N PRO A 207 -2.61 -5.56 -12.93
CA PRO A 207 -1.92 -5.71 -14.21
C PRO A 207 -0.52 -5.10 -14.27
N THR A 208 -0.24 -4.09 -13.44
CA THR A 208 1.06 -3.41 -13.41
C THR A 208 2.02 -3.97 -12.36
N ALA A 209 1.58 -4.94 -11.58
CA ALA A 209 2.38 -5.51 -10.51
C ALA A 209 3.47 -6.45 -11.05
N ASP A 210 4.62 -6.46 -10.38
CA ASP A 210 5.61 -7.51 -10.51
C ASP A 210 5.24 -8.69 -9.60
N TRP A 211 5.95 -9.83 -9.74
CA TRP A 211 5.64 -11.03 -8.99
C TRP A 211 5.61 -10.82 -7.46
N GLU A 212 6.53 -10.03 -6.94
CA GLU A 212 6.64 -9.69 -5.52
C GLU A 212 5.45 -8.87 -5.00
N ARG A 213 4.60 -8.39 -5.89
CA ARG A 213 3.36 -7.65 -5.60
C ARG A 213 2.10 -8.45 -5.94
N PHE A 214 2.23 -9.76 -6.14
CA PHE A 214 1.14 -10.70 -6.13
C PHE A 214 1.01 -11.31 -4.74
N PHE A 215 -0.16 -11.15 -4.13
CA PHE A 215 -0.42 -11.47 -2.73
C PHE A 215 -1.41 -12.63 -2.61
N ILE A 216 -1.30 -13.39 -1.53
CA ILE A 216 -2.33 -14.34 -1.14
C ILE A 216 -3.54 -13.59 -0.57
N TRP A 217 -4.73 -14.19 -0.68
CA TRP A 217 -5.91 -13.74 0.03
C TRP A 217 -6.18 -14.66 1.21
N GLU A 218 -6.17 -14.11 2.42
CA GLU A 218 -6.59 -14.83 3.64
C GLU A 218 -7.77 -14.08 4.26
N GLY A 219 -8.87 -14.76 4.44
CA GLY A 219 -10.03 -14.20 5.09
C GLY A 219 -11.30 -14.39 4.30
N ILE A 220 -12.29 -14.96 4.95
CA ILE A 220 -13.66 -15.11 4.48
C ILE A 220 -14.54 -14.57 5.60
N GLU A 221 -15.53 -13.76 5.26
CA GLU A 221 -16.50 -13.27 6.23
C GLU A 221 -17.50 -14.37 6.59
N SER A 222 -18.02 -14.34 7.81
CA SER A 222 -18.91 -15.38 8.37
C SER A 222 -20.28 -15.52 7.70
N ASP A 223 -20.60 -14.64 6.75
CA ASP A 223 -21.85 -14.67 5.97
C ASP A 223 -21.82 -15.63 4.77
N ASP A 224 -20.70 -16.32 4.52
CA ASP A 224 -20.49 -17.13 3.33
C ASP A 224 -20.71 -18.66 3.54
N ASP A 225 -21.43 -19.11 4.54
CA ASP A 225 -21.62 -20.53 4.90
C ASP A 225 -20.29 -21.31 5.08
N VAL A 226 -19.24 -20.61 5.44
CA VAL A 226 -17.90 -21.17 5.67
C VAL A 226 -17.59 -21.25 7.15
N GLU A 227 -17.28 -22.45 7.61
CA GLU A 227 -16.81 -22.67 8.98
C GLU A 227 -15.38 -22.17 9.12
N VAL A 228 -15.12 -21.36 10.13
CA VAL A 228 -13.80 -20.80 10.44
C VAL A 228 -13.31 -21.38 11.76
N THR A 229 -12.11 -21.97 11.77
CA THR A 229 -11.42 -22.37 12.99
C THR A 229 -10.15 -21.56 13.12
N GLU A 230 -10.09 -20.71 14.13
CA GLU A 230 -8.91 -19.87 14.41
C GLU A 230 -7.93 -20.62 15.29
N PHE A 231 -6.64 -20.46 14.98
CA PHE A 231 -5.52 -21.02 15.73
C PHE A 231 -4.53 -19.91 16.06
N GLU A 232 -3.80 -20.09 17.13
CA GLU A 232 -2.69 -19.23 17.51
C GLU A 232 -1.48 -20.11 17.88
N ASP A 233 -0.35 -19.84 17.25
CA ASP A 233 0.94 -20.47 17.57
C ASP A 233 2.06 -19.41 17.59
N GLU A 234 3.31 -19.86 17.70
CA GLU A 234 4.49 -18.99 17.72
C GLU A 234 4.63 -18.12 16.44
N SER A 235 4.01 -18.51 15.33
CA SER A 235 3.99 -17.76 14.07
C SER A 235 2.82 -16.77 13.96
N GLY A 236 1.93 -16.72 14.97
CA GLY A 236 0.78 -15.82 15.07
C GLY A 236 -0.56 -16.51 14.87
N ARG A 237 -1.61 -15.70 14.68
CA ARG A 237 -2.98 -16.19 14.43
C ARG A 237 -3.17 -16.54 12.97
N TYR A 238 -3.78 -17.68 12.72
CA TYR A 238 -4.22 -18.15 11.40
C TYR A 238 -5.57 -18.85 11.48
N ALA A 239 -6.24 -19.00 10.34
CA ALA A 239 -7.55 -19.63 10.27
C ALA A 239 -7.55 -20.74 9.24
N ILE A 240 -8.23 -21.85 9.58
CA ILE A 240 -8.58 -22.89 8.63
C ILE A 240 -10.06 -22.70 8.30
N TYR A 241 -10.34 -22.62 7.02
CA TYR A 241 -11.68 -22.44 6.48
C TYR A 241 -12.21 -23.78 5.97
N ARG A 242 -13.46 -24.13 6.31
CA ARG A 242 -14.14 -25.32 5.82
C ARG A 242 -15.48 -24.97 5.24
N TRP A 243 -15.78 -25.56 4.12
CA TRP A 243 -17.10 -25.49 3.51
C TRP A 243 -17.68 -26.91 3.42
N LYS A 244 -18.83 -27.13 4.05
CA LYS A 244 -19.47 -28.45 4.16
C LYS A 244 -18.48 -29.52 4.68
N GLY A 245 -17.70 -29.16 5.69
CA GLY A 245 -16.74 -30.05 6.35
C GLY A 245 -15.44 -30.33 5.58
N LYS A 246 -15.27 -29.78 4.37
CA LYS A 246 -14.04 -29.88 3.59
C LYS A 246 -13.18 -28.63 3.77
N GLU A 247 -11.90 -28.81 4.04
CA GLU A 247 -10.93 -27.72 4.10
C GLU A 247 -10.80 -27.05 2.73
N LEU A 248 -10.78 -25.71 2.75
CA LEU A 248 -10.67 -24.90 1.56
C LEU A 248 -9.20 -24.72 1.13
N THR A 249 -8.96 -24.80 -0.16
CA THR A 249 -7.66 -24.48 -0.77
C THR A 249 -7.43 -22.97 -0.81
N SER A 250 -6.22 -22.54 -1.14
CA SER A 250 -5.90 -21.11 -1.34
C SER A 250 -6.77 -20.47 -2.43
N LEU A 251 -7.11 -21.22 -3.48
CA LEU A 251 -8.01 -20.78 -4.55
C LEU A 251 -9.44 -20.58 -4.04
N ASP A 252 -9.92 -21.52 -3.23
CA ASP A 252 -11.24 -21.43 -2.63
C ASP A 252 -11.35 -20.20 -1.73
N VAL A 253 -10.34 -19.99 -0.88
CA VAL A 253 -10.30 -18.85 0.04
C VAL A 253 -10.28 -17.52 -0.72
N LEU A 254 -9.53 -17.43 -1.82
CA LEU A 254 -9.57 -16.26 -2.69
C LEU A 254 -10.96 -16.05 -3.30
N LEU A 255 -11.57 -17.11 -3.86
CA LEU A 255 -12.86 -17.00 -4.54
C LEU A 255 -13.98 -16.64 -3.58
N PHE A 256 -14.13 -17.36 -2.46
CA PHE A 256 -15.13 -17.02 -1.44
C PHE A 256 -14.84 -15.68 -0.78
N GLY A 257 -13.55 -15.35 -0.54
CA GLY A 257 -13.13 -14.13 0.12
C GLY A 257 -13.25 -12.89 -0.76
N LEU A 258 -12.64 -12.87 -1.93
CA LEU A 258 -12.59 -11.68 -2.79
C LEU A 258 -13.76 -11.64 -3.78
N PHE A 259 -14.12 -12.79 -4.41
CA PHE A 259 -15.10 -12.83 -5.49
C PHE A 259 -16.56 -13.01 -5.04
N ASN A 260 -16.86 -12.97 -3.72
CA ASN A 260 -18.23 -12.67 -3.29
C ASN A 260 -18.69 -11.37 -3.96
N LYS A 261 -19.86 -11.35 -4.58
CA LYS A 261 -20.34 -10.25 -5.44
C LYS A 261 -20.21 -8.87 -4.78
N LYS A 262 -20.67 -8.75 -3.53
CA LYS A 262 -20.61 -7.50 -2.78
C LYS A 262 -19.17 -7.07 -2.49
N ARG A 263 -18.32 -8.00 -2.02
CA ARG A 263 -16.91 -7.71 -1.73
C ARG A 263 -16.10 -7.39 -2.97
N PHE A 264 -16.34 -8.09 -4.08
CA PHE A 264 -15.65 -7.81 -5.33
C PHE A 264 -15.97 -6.41 -5.85
N LEU A 265 -17.26 -6.00 -5.83
CA LEU A 265 -17.64 -4.64 -6.18
C LEU A 265 -17.00 -3.60 -5.24
N GLU A 266 -17.10 -3.81 -3.92
CA GLU A 266 -16.47 -2.96 -2.92
C GLU A 266 -14.94 -2.85 -3.14
N PHE A 267 -14.29 -3.96 -3.46
CA PHE A 267 -12.86 -4.01 -3.76
C PHE A 267 -12.51 -3.18 -4.99
N VAL A 268 -13.26 -3.35 -6.08
CA VAL A 268 -13.04 -2.59 -7.32
C VAL A 268 -13.28 -1.10 -7.08
N GLU A 269 -14.31 -0.73 -6.35
CA GLU A 269 -14.66 0.68 -6.12
C GLU A 269 -13.66 1.40 -5.22
N ASP A 270 -13.30 0.80 -4.08
CA ASP A 270 -12.61 1.50 -2.99
C ASP A 270 -11.14 1.13 -2.83
N PHE A 271 -10.71 -0.04 -3.31
CA PHE A 271 -9.40 -0.61 -3.04
C PHE A 271 -8.48 -0.71 -4.26
N VAL A 272 -8.77 0.07 -5.28
CA VAL A 272 -7.93 0.27 -6.46
C VAL A 272 -7.55 1.74 -6.56
N ILE A 273 -6.29 2.01 -6.84
CA ILE A 273 -5.77 3.37 -7.09
C ILE A 273 -4.76 3.37 -8.23
N TYR A 274 -4.60 4.52 -8.86
CA TYR A 274 -3.56 4.81 -9.82
C TYR A 274 -2.61 5.85 -9.21
N ASP A 275 -1.40 5.41 -8.85
CA ASP A 275 -0.38 6.23 -8.21
C ASP A 275 0.65 6.68 -9.24
N LYS A 276 0.96 7.98 -9.24
CA LYS A 276 1.99 8.54 -10.09
C LYS A 276 3.34 8.48 -9.39
N SER A 277 4.01 7.33 -9.49
CA SER A 277 5.36 7.14 -8.95
C SER A 277 6.41 7.57 -9.98
N GLY A 278 7.08 8.69 -9.73
CA GLY A 278 8.11 9.20 -10.63
C GLY A 278 7.57 9.57 -12.01
N LYS A 279 8.09 8.94 -13.08
CA LYS A 279 7.69 9.20 -14.47
C LYS A 279 6.55 8.31 -14.96
N SER A 280 6.22 7.25 -14.25
CA SER A 280 5.21 6.25 -14.64
C SER A 280 4.01 6.25 -13.70
N ILE A 281 2.86 5.82 -14.23
CA ILE A 281 1.67 5.54 -13.42
C ILE A 281 1.68 4.06 -13.10
N VAL A 282 1.37 3.71 -11.85
CA VAL A 282 1.27 2.33 -11.38
C VAL A 282 -0.11 2.11 -10.80
N LYS A 283 -0.78 1.03 -11.23
CA LYS A 283 -2.02 0.59 -10.62
C LYS A 283 -1.71 -0.22 -9.37
N LYS A 284 -2.22 0.20 -8.24
CA LYS A 284 -2.09 -0.49 -6.96
C LYS A 284 -3.44 -0.96 -6.47
N ILE A 285 -3.48 -2.16 -5.91
CA ILE A 285 -4.67 -2.74 -5.29
C ILE A 285 -4.35 -3.14 -3.86
N ALA A 286 -5.37 -3.20 -3.00
CA ALA A 286 -5.19 -3.56 -1.60
C ALA A 286 -4.83 -5.03 -1.44
N THR A 287 -4.05 -5.33 -0.41
CA THR A 287 -3.91 -6.68 0.13
C THR A 287 -5.13 -7.02 1.00
N TYR A 288 -5.35 -8.32 1.27
CA TYR A 288 -6.48 -8.76 2.09
C TYR A 288 -6.48 -8.13 3.49
N TYR A 289 -5.31 -8.02 4.14
CA TYR A 289 -5.22 -7.41 5.47
C TYR A 289 -5.51 -5.91 5.44
N GLN A 290 -5.14 -5.20 4.36
CA GLN A 290 -5.51 -3.79 4.17
C GLN A 290 -7.03 -3.65 3.98
N PHE A 291 -7.65 -4.53 3.17
CA PHE A 291 -9.09 -4.56 2.96
C PHE A 291 -9.85 -4.70 4.28
N TYR A 292 -9.56 -5.74 5.05
CA TYR A 292 -10.26 -5.98 6.34
C TYR A 292 -9.93 -4.93 7.39
N THR A 293 -8.70 -4.42 7.41
CA THR A 293 -8.31 -3.31 8.31
C THR A 293 -9.14 -2.07 8.04
N VAL A 294 -9.26 -1.69 6.78
CA VAL A 294 -10.06 -0.51 6.39
C VAL A 294 -11.54 -0.71 6.75
N LYS A 295 -12.11 -1.89 6.51
CA LYS A 295 -13.50 -2.18 6.93
C LYS A 295 -13.70 -1.97 8.43
N LYS A 296 -12.85 -2.56 9.26
CA LYS A 296 -12.91 -2.40 10.73
C LYS A 296 -12.70 -0.94 11.16
N ALA A 297 -11.76 -0.24 10.53
CA ALA A 297 -11.51 1.17 10.84
C ALA A 297 -12.70 2.07 10.45
N VAL A 298 -13.34 1.81 9.30
CA VAL A 298 -14.55 2.53 8.85
C VAL A 298 -15.72 2.27 9.80
N GLU A 299 -15.95 1.03 10.20
CA GLU A 299 -16.99 0.67 11.17
C GLU A 299 -16.75 1.36 12.52
N GLY A 300 -15.51 1.30 13.03
CA GLY A 300 -15.10 1.99 14.24
C GLY A 300 -15.28 3.51 14.14
N THR A 301 -14.97 4.08 12.98
CA THR A 301 -15.15 5.52 12.70
C THR A 301 -16.63 5.90 12.72
N PHE A 302 -17.46 5.15 12.03
CA PHE A 302 -18.91 5.39 12.02
C PHE A 302 -19.48 5.36 13.44
N ARG A 303 -19.14 4.32 14.22
CA ARG A 303 -19.54 4.21 15.63
C ARG A 303 -19.06 5.41 16.46
N ALA A 304 -17.79 5.79 16.32
CA ALA A 304 -17.18 6.87 17.12
C ALA A 304 -17.75 8.25 16.78
N VAL A 305 -17.96 8.56 15.52
CA VAL A 305 -18.43 9.88 15.06
C VAL A 305 -19.93 10.03 15.28
N VAL A 306 -20.73 9.02 14.95
CA VAL A 306 -22.21 9.10 14.98
C VAL A 306 -22.75 8.88 16.38
N PHE A 307 -22.24 7.87 17.09
CA PHE A 307 -22.82 7.46 18.39
C PHE A 307 -21.95 7.82 19.62
N GLY A 308 -20.63 8.08 19.43
CA GLY A 308 -19.76 8.35 20.58
C GLY A 308 -20.13 9.64 21.31
N GLU A 309 -20.44 9.56 22.60
CA GLU A 309 -20.77 10.70 23.48
C GLU A 309 -19.56 11.10 24.34
N THR A 310 -18.78 10.12 24.80
CA THR A 310 -17.61 10.33 25.65
C THR A 310 -16.30 10.31 24.86
N PRO A 311 -15.20 10.88 25.38
CA PRO A 311 -13.89 10.78 24.75
C PRO A 311 -13.42 9.33 24.52
N GLU A 312 -13.85 8.41 25.38
CA GLU A 312 -13.55 6.97 25.29
C GLU A 312 -14.24 6.34 24.09
N GLU A 313 -15.51 6.63 23.88
CA GLU A 313 -16.31 6.11 22.77
C GLU A 313 -15.89 6.70 21.41
N ARG A 314 -15.14 7.81 21.42
CA ARG A 314 -14.57 8.45 20.22
C ARG A 314 -13.20 7.87 19.82
N ARG A 315 -12.73 6.85 20.51
CA ARG A 315 -11.54 6.08 20.12
C ARG A 315 -11.94 5.05 19.07
N ILE A 316 -11.36 5.18 17.89
CA ILE A 316 -11.64 4.27 16.78
C ILE A 316 -10.86 2.95 16.96
N GLY A 317 -9.58 3.07 17.32
CA GLY A 317 -8.69 1.94 17.58
C GLY A 317 -7.27 2.16 17.06
N VAL A 318 -6.47 1.11 17.18
CA VAL A 318 -5.07 1.06 16.75
C VAL A 318 -4.90 0.01 15.66
N VAL A 319 -4.25 0.39 14.56
CA VAL A 319 -3.76 -0.49 13.51
C VAL A 319 -2.28 -0.73 13.72
N TRP A 320 -1.93 -1.93 14.12
CA TRP A 320 -0.55 -2.36 14.22
C TRP A 320 -0.18 -3.22 13.01
N HIS A 321 0.52 -2.62 12.07
CA HIS A 321 1.05 -3.29 10.90
C HIS A 321 2.56 -3.08 10.81
N THR A 322 3.31 -4.15 10.62
CA THR A 322 4.78 -4.09 10.53
C THR A 322 5.26 -3.11 9.47
N GLN A 323 6.48 -2.64 9.60
CA GLN A 323 7.10 -1.77 8.59
C GLN A 323 7.18 -2.50 7.23
N GLY A 324 6.96 -1.77 6.15
CA GLY A 324 6.92 -2.35 4.79
C GLY A 324 5.57 -2.95 4.38
N SER A 325 4.59 -3.07 5.28
CA SER A 325 3.25 -3.62 4.98
C SER A 325 2.31 -2.68 4.20
N GLY A 326 2.77 -1.47 3.86
CA GLY A 326 1.96 -0.51 3.10
C GLY A 326 0.95 0.28 3.92
N LYS A 327 1.26 0.66 5.17
CA LYS A 327 0.40 1.49 6.04
C LYS A 327 -0.14 2.74 5.35
N SER A 328 0.71 3.47 4.60
CA SER A 328 0.28 4.66 3.86
C SER A 328 -0.82 4.38 2.84
N LEU A 329 -0.77 3.21 2.17
CA LEU A 329 -1.84 2.77 1.27
C LEU A 329 -3.11 2.41 2.04
N THR A 330 -2.98 1.77 3.21
CA THR A 330 -4.12 1.48 4.09
C THR A 330 -4.83 2.77 4.52
N MET A 331 -4.06 3.78 4.93
CA MET A 331 -4.59 5.12 5.27
C MET A 331 -5.29 5.77 4.07
N LEU A 332 -4.74 5.62 2.87
CA LEU A 332 -5.33 6.18 1.64
C LEU A 332 -6.64 5.50 1.28
N PHE A 333 -6.71 4.16 1.32
CA PHE A 333 -7.96 3.42 1.11
C PHE A 333 -9.02 3.76 2.17
N TYR A 334 -8.59 3.90 3.43
CA TYR A 334 -9.45 4.36 4.51
C TYR A 334 -10.03 5.74 4.23
N ALA A 335 -9.20 6.71 3.87
CA ALA A 335 -9.66 8.05 3.54
C ALA A 335 -10.63 8.06 2.36
N LYS A 336 -10.31 7.30 1.29
CA LYS A 336 -11.17 7.17 0.11
C LYS A 336 -12.57 6.68 0.48
N LYS A 337 -12.67 5.72 1.40
CA LYS A 337 -13.93 5.14 1.84
C LYS A 337 -14.69 6.05 2.79
N VAL A 338 -14.02 6.60 3.80
CA VAL A 338 -14.64 7.46 4.81
C VAL A 338 -15.24 8.74 4.22
N LEU A 339 -14.53 9.36 3.26
CA LEU A 339 -15.01 10.59 2.61
C LEU A 339 -16.29 10.41 1.78
N LYS A 340 -16.67 9.18 1.43
CA LYS A 340 -17.92 8.86 0.71
C LYS A 340 -19.13 8.66 1.62
N ILE A 341 -18.93 8.50 2.94
CA ILE A 341 -19.99 8.19 3.89
C ILE A 341 -20.78 9.47 4.20
N GLN A 342 -22.02 9.53 3.71
CA GLN A 342 -22.87 10.70 3.86
C GLN A 342 -23.21 11.01 5.33
N ASP A 343 -23.44 9.99 6.14
CA ASP A 343 -23.80 10.11 7.56
C ASP A 343 -22.69 10.77 8.42
N LEU A 344 -21.48 10.88 7.89
CA LEU A 344 -20.39 11.61 8.55
C LEU A 344 -20.36 13.11 8.25
N ASP A 345 -21.30 13.63 7.46
CA ASP A 345 -21.48 15.05 7.11
C ASP A 345 -20.18 15.75 6.70
N TYR A 346 -19.57 15.29 5.60
CA TYR A 346 -18.31 15.83 5.07
C TYR A 346 -17.17 15.85 6.09
N PRO A 347 -16.65 14.68 6.53
CA PRO A 347 -15.65 14.61 7.58
C PRO A 347 -14.34 15.30 7.20
N LEU A 348 -13.70 15.92 8.19
CA LEU A 348 -12.34 16.44 8.08
C LEU A 348 -11.34 15.40 8.60
N LEU A 349 -10.51 14.85 7.73
CA LEU A 349 -9.46 13.92 8.06
C LEU A 349 -8.17 14.68 8.36
N VAL A 350 -7.63 14.53 9.56
CA VAL A 350 -6.41 15.19 10.04
C VAL A 350 -5.33 14.13 10.18
N PHE A 351 -4.41 14.06 9.24
CA PHE A 351 -3.25 13.17 9.30
C PHE A 351 -2.13 13.83 10.09
N LEU A 352 -1.70 13.15 11.13
CA LEU A 352 -0.63 13.61 12.02
C LEU A 352 0.58 12.67 11.91
N THR A 353 1.73 13.25 11.65
CA THR A 353 3.02 12.55 11.62
C THR A 353 3.97 13.15 12.67
N ASP A 354 4.98 12.38 13.08
CA ASP A 354 5.98 12.85 14.03
C ASP A 354 7.10 13.66 13.34
N ARG A 355 7.41 13.37 12.08
CA ARG A 355 8.53 13.98 11.34
C ARG A 355 8.04 14.62 10.06
N ARG A 356 8.68 15.74 9.71
CA ARG A 356 8.35 16.51 8.51
C ARG A 356 8.58 15.72 7.22
N GLU A 357 9.62 14.89 7.16
CA GLU A 357 9.93 14.06 6.00
C GLU A 357 8.84 13.01 5.75
N LEU A 358 8.33 12.39 6.81
CA LEU A 358 7.22 11.44 6.74
C LEU A 358 5.92 12.13 6.35
N ASP A 359 5.70 13.36 6.83
CA ASP A 359 4.55 14.19 6.48
C ASP A 359 4.56 14.54 4.98
N GLU A 360 5.69 15.02 4.45
CA GLU A 360 5.88 15.32 3.03
C GLU A 360 5.69 14.05 2.16
N GLN A 361 6.18 12.88 2.61
CA GLN A 361 6.03 11.61 1.90
C GLN A 361 4.57 11.13 1.87
N LEU A 362 3.90 11.13 3.01
CA LEU A 362 2.51 10.70 3.11
C LEU A 362 1.59 11.63 2.31
N TYR A 363 1.78 12.96 2.45
CA TYR A 363 1.08 13.95 1.64
C TYR A 363 1.27 13.71 0.14
N GLY A 364 2.50 13.42 -0.32
CA GLY A 364 2.78 13.14 -1.72
C GLY A 364 1.98 11.97 -2.29
N VAL A 365 1.81 10.90 -1.53
CA VAL A 365 0.97 9.74 -1.92
C VAL A 365 -0.49 10.16 -2.06
N PHE A 366 -1.01 10.95 -1.12
CA PHE A 366 -2.41 11.40 -1.13
C PHE A 366 -2.70 12.44 -2.21
N ALA A 367 -1.79 13.37 -2.47
CA ALA A 367 -1.94 14.41 -3.48
C ALA A 367 -2.06 13.85 -4.91
N ASN A 368 -1.57 12.64 -5.15
CA ASN A 368 -1.76 11.93 -6.43
C ASN A 368 -3.20 11.42 -6.64
N VAL A 369 -3.97 11.26 -5.56
CA VAL A 369 -5.33 10.69 -5.59
C VAL A 369 -6.39 11.74 -5.25
N PHE A 370 -6.09 12.63 -4.31
CA PHE A 370 -7.01 13.65 -3.80
C PHE A 370 -6.54 15.06 -4.18
N THR A 371 -7.29 15.75 -5.00
CA THR A 371 -6.98 17.13 -5.44
C THR A 371 -7.18 18.17 -4.33
N ASN A 372 -7.93 17.85 -3.29
CA ASN A 372 -8.26 18.72 -2.15
C ASN A 372 -7.46 18.40 -0.88
N ALA A 373 -6.42 17.59 -0.96
CA ALA A 373 -5.50 17.37 0.15
C ALA A 373 -4.66 18.63 0.39
N LYS A 374 -4.61 19.11 1.64
CA LYS A 374 -3.88 20.31 2.04
C LYS A 374 -2.74 19.96 2.99
N HIS A 375 -1.54 20.45 2.72
CA HIS A 375 -0.41 20.41 3.64
C HIS A 375 -0.37 21.71 4.46
N VAL A 376 -0.37 21.58 5.78
CA VAL A 376 -0.36 22.71 6.70
C VAL A 376 1.06 22.98 7.18
N GLU A 377 1.55 24.20 7.05
CA GLU A 377 2.94 24.54 7.35
C GLU A 377 3.15 25.17 8.74
N THR A 378 2.20 25.97 9.21
CA THR A 378 2.33 26.70 10.45
C THR A 378 1.22 26.35 11.46
N ILE A 379 1.41 26.75 12.73
CA ILE A 379 0.39 26.59 13.78
C ILE A 379 -0.86 27.42 13.44
N GLU A 380 -0.66 28.65 12.97
CA GLU A 380 -1.74 29.55 12.59
C GLU A 380 -2.56 29.00 11.41
N ASP A 381 -1.87 28.45 10.40
CA ASP A 381 -2.53 27.80 9.26
C ASP A 381 -3.33 26.57 9.70
N LEU A 382 -2.79 25.76 10.64
CA LEU A 382 -3.53 24.64 11.23
C LEU A 382 -4.80 25.10 11.92
N HIS A 383 -4.70 26.12 12.79
CA HIS A 383 -5.85 26.65 13.54
C HIS A 383 -6.93 27.19 12.61
N THR A 384 -6.55 27.97 11.60
CA THR A 384 -7.46 28.52 10.59
C THR A 384 -8.11 27.41 9.78
N THR A 385 -7.31 26.46 9.30
CA THR A 385 -7.81 25.35 8.49
C THR A 385 -8.80 24.47 9.25
N ILE A 386 -8.54 24.12 10.51
CA ILE A 386 -9.48 23.33 11.34
C ILE A 386 -10.79 24.10 11.57
N ARG A 387 -10.74 25.41 11.79
CA ARG A 387 -11.94 26.24 12.03
C ARG A 387 -12.80 26.43 10.78
N GLU A 388 -12.17 26.69 9.65
CA GLU A 388 -12.84 27.17 8.44
C GLU A 388 -13.14 26.07 7.43
N THR A 389 -12.34 24.98 7.37
CA THR A 389 -12.53 23.91 6.40
C THR A 389 -13.67 23.00 6.83
N ARG A 390 -14.71 22.88 6.00
CA ARG A 390 -15.89 22.08 6.31
C ARG A 390 -15.60 20.57 6.28
N GLY A 391 -14.80 20.09 5.32
CA GLY A 391 -14.38 18.70 5.20
C GLY A 391 -13.20 18.56 4.25
N GLY A 392 -12.64 17.35 4.14
CA GLY A 392 -11.48 17.06 3.27
C GLY A 392 -10.32 16.44 4.03
N ILE A 393 -9.10 16.67 3.56
CA ILE A 393 -7.89 16.04 4.08
C ILE A 393 -6.84 17.09 4.38
N ILE A 394 -6.30 17.09 5.60
CA ILE A 394 -5.16 17.92 5.98
C ILE A 394 -4.02 17.07 6.55
N PHE A 395 -2.80 17.51 6.28
CA PHE A 395 -1.55 16.91 6.77
C PHE A 395 -0.82 17.91 7.66
N ALA A 396 -0.39 17.46 8.82
CA ALA A 396 0.35 18.29 9.78
C ALA A 396 1.30 17.42 10.60
N THR A 397 2.40 18.00 11.05
CA THR A 397 3.21 17.37 12.09
C THR A 397 2.61 17.62 13.47
N ILE A 398 2.72 16.62 14.37
CA ILE A 398 2.15 16.68 15.72
C ILE A 398 2.66 17.88 16.54
N GLN A 399 3.90 18.33 16.26
CA GLN A 399 4.52 19.49 16.92
C GLN A 399 3.73 20.78 16.72
N LYS A 400 2.89 20.88 15.70
CA LYS A 400 2.01 22.03 15.47
C LYS A 400 0.87 22.16 16.50
N PHE A 401 0.64 21.12 17.31
CA PHE A 401 -0.19 21.19 18.50
C PHE A 401 0.60 21.56 19.77
N GLY A 402 1.87 21.98 19.63
CA GLY A 402 2.69 22.51 20.71
C GLY A 402 2.21 23.90 21.16
N ARG A 403 2.51 24.25 22.41
CA ARG A 403 2.23 25.58 22.96
C ARG A 403 3.36 26.55 22.63
N LYS A 404 3.04 27.83 22.43
CA LYS A 404 4.05 28.88 22.25
C LYS A 404 4.73 29.23 23.59
N SER A 405 4.02 29.12 24.70
CA SER A 405 4.58 29.23 26.07
C SER A 405 3.99 28.14 26.98
N LYS A 406 4.70 27.82 28.09
CA LYS A 406 4.21 26.84 29.08
C LYS A 406 3.00 27.32 29.87
N GLU A 407 2.75 28.63 29.89
CA GLU A 407 1.71 29.30 30.72
C GLU A 407 0.40 29.48 29.94
N GLU A 408 0.38 29.33 28.61
CA GLU A 408 -0.84 29.48 27.82
C GLU A 408 -1.63 28.17 27.75
N GLU A 409 -2.95 28.26 28.02
CA GLU A 409 -3.85 27.15 27.68
C GLU A 409 -4.02 27.02 26.19
N TYR A 410 -4.08 25.77 25.72
CA TYR A 410 -4.28 25.51 24.29
C TYR A 410 -5.72 25.93 23.89
N PRO A 411 -5.90 26.71 22.83
CA PRO A 411 -7.20 27.26 22.46
C PRO A 411 -8.13 26.14 21.92
N LEU A 412 -9.41 26.25 22.25
CA LEU A 412 -10.48 25.51 21.59
C LEU A 412 -10.57 25.98 20.12
N LEU A 413 -10.43 25.07 19.19
CA LEU A 413 -10.54 25.39 17.78
C LEU A 413 -11.95 25.16 17.24
N THR A 414 -12.56 24.03 17.60
CA THR A 414 -13.93 23.70 17.18
C THR A 414 -14.50 22.55 18.02
N GLU A 415 -15.84 22.54 18.16
CA GLU A 415 -16.60 21.48 18.85
C GLU A 415 -17.21 20.46 17.84
N ARG A 416 -16.87 20.55 16.56
CA ARG A 416 -17.40 19.64 15.53
C ARG A 416 -17.05 18.18 15.85
N ARG A 417 -18.01 17.27 15.58
CA ARG A 417 -17.88 15.83 15.81
C ARG A 417 -17.27 15.08 14.62
N ASN A 418 -17.38 15.65 13.42
CA ASN A 418 -16.95 15.03 12.15
C ASN A 418 -15.47 15.31 11.82
N ILE A 419 -14.63 15.45 12.85
CA ILE A 419 -13.18 15.50 12.71
C ILE A 419 -12.59 14.16 13.12
N ILE A 420 -11.79 13.59 12.25
CA ILE A 420 -11.14 12.31 12.46
C ILE A 420 -9.63 12.52 12.39
N VAL A 421 -8.96 12.25 13.50
CA VAL A 421 -7.50 12.37 13.62
C VAL A 421 -6.88 11.00 13.36
N ILE A 422 -6.01 10.92 12.38
CA ILE A 422 -5.25 9.74 12.01
C ILE A 422 -3.79 10.00 12.36
N ALA A 423 -3.24 9.30 13.35
CA ALA A 423 -1.86 9.44 13.78
C ALA A 423 -0.99 8.31 13.21
N ASP A 424 0.07 8.68 12.50
CA ASP A 424 1.12 7.72 12.12
C ASP A 424 2.18 7.65 13.22
N GLU A 425 2.77 6.46 13.40
CA GLU A 425 3.71 6.14 14.49
C GLU A 425 3.17 6.52 15.88
N ALA A 426 1.94 6.13 16.17
CA ALA A 426 1.15 6.51 17.35
C ALA A 426 1.78 6.14 18.72
N HIS A 427 2.84 5.32 18.72
CA HIS A 427 3.53 4.81 19.92
C HIS A 427 4.54 5.78 20.54
N ARG A 428 4.90 6.88 19.87
CA ARG A 428 5.96 7.77 20.37
C ARG A 428 5.53 8.61 21.58
N SER A 429 6.42 8.75 22.55
CA SER A 429 6.19 9.43 23.84
C SER A 429 5.70 10.88 23.73
N HIS A 430 6.04 11.59 22.66
CA HIS A 430 5.57 12.95 22.40
C HIS A 430 4.07 13.06 22.15
N TYR A 431 3.40 11.97 21.73
CA TYR A 431 1.96 11.97 21.52
C TYR A 431 1.18 12.21 22.80
N ARG A 432 1.66 11.76 23.97
CA ARG A 432 0.91 11.90 25.22
C ARG A 432 0.65 13.36 25.60
N GLN A 433 1.69 14.19 25.60
CA GLN A 433 1.56 15.61 26.00
C GLN A 433 0.86 16.45 24.93
N LEU A 434 1.11 16.14 23.65
CA LEU A 434 0.48 16.83 22.53
C LEU A 434 -0.96 16.34 22.30
N ALA A 435 -1.28 15.08 22.63
CA ALA A 435 -2.64 14.55 22.63
C ALA A 435 -3.57 15.27 23.61
N GLU A 436 -3.07 15.72 24.76
CA GLU A 436 -3.86 16.58 25.69
C GLU A 436 -4.22 17.92 25.04
N ASN A 437 -3.27 18.58 24.38
CA ASN A 437 -3.54 19.82 23.66
C ASN A 437 -4.50 19.60 22.49
N LEU A 438 -4.32 18.51 21.74
CA LEU A 438 -5.19 18.11 20.63
C LEU A 438 -6.64 17.90 21.11
N ARG A 439 -6.83 17.20 22.25
CA ARG A 439 -8.17 17.03 22.85
C ARG A 439 -8.79 18.33 23.36
N LYS A 440 -7.97 19.26 23.86
CA LYS A 440 -8.45 20.61 24.23
C LYS A 440 -8.85 21.41 22.97
N ALA A 441 -8.11 21.29 21.90
CA ALA A 441 -8.36 22.00 20.65
C ALA A 441 -9.63 21.51 19.93
N ILE A 442 -9.85 20.20 19.92
CA ILE A 442 -10.93 19.52 19.19
C ILE A 442 -11.52 18.37 20.04
N PRO A 443 -12.24 18.70 21.12
CA PRO A 443 -12.67 17.74 22.15
C PRO A 443 -13.56 16.62 21.60
N ASN A 444 -14.30 16.89 20.54
CA ASN A 444 -15.24 15.96 19.93
C ASN A 444 -14.67 15.19 18.74
N ALA A 445 -13.37 15.28 18.45
CA ALA A 445 -12.74 14.52 17.39
C ALA A 445 -12.62 13.02 17.73
N SER A 446 -12.65 12.17 16.71
CA SER A 446 -12.39 10.74 16.83
C SER A 446 -10.95 10.41 16.46
N PHE A 447 -10.36 9.36 17.05
CA PHE A 447 -8.92 9.09 16.97
C PHE A 447 -8.63 7.68 16.47
N LEU A 448 -7.80 7.58 15.44
CA LEU A 448 -7.29 6.33 14.85
C LEU A 448 -5.76 6.35 14.84
N GLY A 449 -5.13 5.34 15.44
CA GLY A 449 -3.67 5.22 15.48
C GLY A 449 -3.15 4.20 14.49
N PHE A 450 -2.03 4.50 13.82
CA PHE A 450 -1.22 3.55 13.04
C PHE A 450 0.15 3.43 13.66
N THR A 451 0.67 2.21 13.75
CA THR A 451 2.02 1.96 14.26
C THR A 451 2.68 0.77 13.56
N ALA A 452 4.01 0.78 13.45
CA ALA A 452 4.79 -0.36 12.97
C ALA A 452 5.33 -1.23 14.10
N THR A 453 5.52 -0.66 15.29
CA THR A 453 6.10 -1.35 16.43
C THR A 453 5.04 -1.66 17.47
N PRO A 454 4.99 -2.91 17.98
CA PRO A 454 4.17 -3.20 19.15
C PRO A 454 4.73 -2.38 20.31
N ILE A 455 3.84 -1.84 21.09
CA ILE A 455 4.23 -1.28 22.37
C ILE A 455 4.29 -2.45 23.32
N ASP A 456 5.44 -2.69 23.94
CA ASP A 456 5.57 -3.63 25.02
C ASP A 456 4.51 -3.37 26.10
N TYR A 457 4.09 -4.42 26.77
CA TYR A 457 2.98 -4.47 27.73
C TYR A 457 3.01 -3.37 28.82
N GLU A 458 4.07 -2.59 28.94
CA GLU A 458 4.24 -1.52 29.94
C GLU A 458 3.72 -0.16 29.48
N ASP A 459 3.58 0.15 28.19
CA ASP A 459 3.07 1.44 27.72
C ASP A 459 1.59 1.38 27.30
N LYS A 460 0.70 1.43 28.29
CA LYS A 460 -0.76 1.57 28.10
C LYS A 460 -1.17 2.89 27.43
N SER A 461 -0.21 3.77 27.09
CA SER A 461 -0.50 5.13 26.64
C SER A 461 -1.19 5.20 25.27
N THR A 462 -0.83 4.34 24.33
CA THR A 462 -1.42 4.35 22.97
C THR A 462 -2.88 3.90 22.98
N THR A 463 -3.20 2.83 23.69
CA THR A 463 -4.60 2.36 23.82
C THR A 463 -5.47 3.34 24.63
N LEU A 464 -4.89 4.09 25.56
CA LEU A 464 -5.58 5.17 26.25
C LEU A 464 -5.99 6.32 25.34
N VAL A 465 -5.25 6.58 24.26
CA VAL A 465 -5.53 7.66 23.32
C VAL A 465 -6.45 7.21 22.19
N PHE A 466 -6.16 6.05 21.60
CA PHE A 466 -6.76 5.60 20.35
C PHE A 466 -7.76 4.45 20.49
N GLY A 467 -7.75 3.72 21.61
CA GLY A 467 -8.56 2.51 21.83
C GLY A 467 -7.80 1.21 21.57
N ASP A 468 -8.53 0.11 21.52
CA ASP A 468 -7.98 -1.23 21.35
C ASP A 468 -7.40 -1.46 19.95
N TYR A 469 -6.59 -2.53 19.80
CA TYR A 469 -6.10 -2.96 18.51
C TYR A 469 -7.24 -3.51 17.65
N ILE A 470 -7.55 -2.84 16.54
CA ILE A 470 -8.57 -3.28 15.57
C ILE A 470 -7.99 -4.16 14.47
N SER A 471 -6.69 -4.08 14.24
CA SER A 471 -5.97 -4.90 13.27
C SER A 471 -4.52 -5.09 13.67
N VAL A 472 -4.03 -6.33 13.56
CA VAL A 472 -2.65 -6.71 13.83
C VAL A 472 -2.11 -7.49 12.63
N TYR A 473 -1.02 -6.99 12.05
CA TYR A 473 -0.28 -7.67 10.98
C TYR A 473 1.20 -7.71 11.36
N SER A 474 1.57 -8.83 12.01
CA SER A 474 2.90 -9.02 12.60
C SER A 474 3.99 -9.20 11.54
N ILE A 475 5.26 -9.07 11.95
CA ILE A 475 6.43 -9.31 11.09
C ILE A 475 6.51 -10.77 10.63
N GLU A 476 6.13 -11.73 11.49
CA GLU A 476 6.11 -13.16 11.19
C GLU A 476 5.09 -13.45 10.09
N LYS A 477 3.88 -12.87 10.23
CA LYS A 477 2.83 -13.00 9.22
C LYS A 477 3.23 -12.37 7.91
N ALA A 478 3.83 -11.18 7.94
CA ALA A 478 4.31 -10.48 6.77
C ALA A 478 5.45 -11.23 6.04
N ARG A 479 6.33 -11.89 6.80
CA ARG A 479 7.40 -12.74 6.25
C ARG A 479 6.82 -14.01 5.59
N ARG A 480 5.87 -14.69 6.24
CA ARG A 480 5.19 -15.87 5.68
C ARG A 480 4.50 -15.53 4.35
N HIS A 481 3.91 -14.36 4.24
CA HIS A 481 3.24 -13.88 3.02
C HIS A 481 4.18 -13.30 1.97
N GLY A 482 5.50 -13.25 2.22
CA GLY A 482 6.47 -12.66 1.31
C GLY A 482 6.36 -11.14 1.15
N VAL A 483 5.64 -10.46 2.06
CA VAL A 483 5.50 -8.99 2.05
C VAL A 483 6.77 -8.31 2.55
N VAL A 484 7.47 -8.95 3.48
CA VAL A 484 8.78 -8.51 3.96
C VAL A 484 9.79 -9.64 3.82
N VAL A 485 11.04 -9.26 3.57
CA VAL A 485 12.16 -10.20 3.46
C VAL A 485 12.68 -10.58 4.84
N PRO A 486 13.26 -11.78 5.01
CA PRO A 486 13.92 -12.16 6.25
C PRO A 486 15.15 -11.27 6.49
N ILE A 487 15.33 -10.86 7.75
CA ILE A 487 16.52 -10.12 8.19
C ILE A 487 17.47 -11.12 8.83
N TYR A 488 18.69 -11.19 8.32
CA TYR A 488 19.78 -11.98 8.90
C TYR A 488 20.68 -11.05 9.70
N TYR A 489 20.77 -11.30 10.98
CA TYR A 489 21.64 -10.54 11.89
C TYR A 489 23.01 -11.22 12.02
N GLU A 490 24.08 -10.46 11.80
CA GLU A 490 25.45 -10.89 12.03
C GLU A 490 26.15 -9.87 12.94
N SER A 491 26.50 -10.28 14.16
CA SER A 491 27.28 -9.46 15.06
C SER A 491 28.77 -9.60 14.72
N ARG A 492 29.40 -8.48 14.42
CA ARG A 492 30.85 -8.42 14.13
C ARG A 492 31.52 -7.55 15.16
N LEU A 493 32.33 -8.17 16.00
CA LEU A 493 33.18 -7.46 16.95
C LEU A 493 34.46 -7.07 16.23
N SER A 494 34.76 -5.79 16.21
CA SER A 494 36.13 -5.33 15.84
C SER A 494 37.08 -5.82 16.91
N GLU A 495 38.13 -6.58 16.52
CA GLU A 495 39.23 -6.98 17.42
C GLU A 495 40.03 -5.76 17.85
N LEU A 496 39.43 -4.89 18.63
CA LEU A 496 40.17 -3.90 19.40
C LEU A 496 40.57 -4.55 20.71
N HIS A 497 41.81 -4.87 20.83
CA HIS A 497 42.48 -4.99 22.13
C HIS A 497 42.51 -3.61 22.80
N LEU A 498 41.32 -3.11 23.16
CA LEU A 498 41.24 -2.02 24.12
C LEU A 498 41.55 -2.62 25.48
N THR A 499 42.67 -2.21 26.06
CA THR A 499 43.12 -2.56 27.40
C THR A 499 42.19 -2.05 28.51
N ASN A 500 40.88 -1.99 28.26
CA ASN A 500 39.93 -1.47 29.22
C ASN A 500 38.61 -2.27 29.18
N GLU A 501 38.50 -3.26 30.05
CA GLU A 501 37.32 -4.12 30.27
C GLU A 501 36.05 -3.37 30.71
N PHE A 502 36.13 -2.04 30.91
CA PHE A 502 35.01 -1.23 31.38
C PHE A 502 34.14 -0.63 30.26
N ILE A 503 34.53 -0.73 28.99
CA ILE A 503 33.81 -0.05 27.90
C ILE A 503 32.50 -0.81 27.55
N ASP A 504 32.49 -2.12 27.61
CA ASP A 504 31.32 -2.94 27.33
C ASP A 504 30.24 -2.77 28.41
N LEU A 505 30.65 -2.67 29.68
CA LEU A 505 29.76 -2.40 30.82
C LEU A 505 29.16 -0.99 30.76
N GLU A 506 29.93 0.03 30.37
CA GLU A 506 29.43 1.40 30.20
C GLU A 506 28.44 1.51 28.99
N PHE A 507 28.60 0.69 27.96
CA PHE A 507 27.73 0.68 26.80
C PHE A 507 26.36 0.04 27.11
N GLU A 508 26.31 -1.06 27.86
CA GLU A 508 25.08 -1.66 28.36
C GLU A 508 24.34 -0.72 29.32
N GLU A 509 25.04 -0.05 30.24
CA GLU A 509 24.43 0.95 31.13
C GLU A 509 23.81 2.15 30.39
N ILE A 510 24.35 2.56 29.24
CA ILE A 510 23.86 3.70 28.46
C ILE A 510 22.63 3.33 27.63
N SER A 511 22.57 2.10 27.12
CA SER A 511 21.43 1.62 26.30
C SER A 511 20.15 1.44 27.12
N GLU A 512 20.27 1.17 28.43
CA GLU A 512 19.13 0.98 29.33
C GLU A 512 18.54 2.29 29.92
N ARG A 513 19.24 3.44 29.82
CA ARG A 513 18.86 4.71 30.46
C ARG A 513 18.41 5.77 29.47
N VAL A 514 17.29 5.56 28.81
CA VAL A 514 16.62 6.65 28.05
C VAL A 514 15.52 7.27 28.91
N THR A 515 15.87 8.23 29.74
CA THR A 515 14.91 9.00 30.53
C THR A 515 15.03 10.52 30.32
N ALA A 516 14.02 11.26 30.78
CA ALA A 516 13.80 12.67 30.43
C ALA A 516 14.55 13.71 31.29
N ASP A 517 15.49 13.28 32.13
CA ASP A 517 16.18 14.16 33.09
C ASP A 517 17.34 14.95 32.43
N PRO A 518 17.51 16.27 32.71
CA PRO A 518 18.59 17.10 32.18
C PRO A 518 19.99 16.63 32.54
N GLU A 519 20.22 16.07 33.72
CA GLU A 519 21.52 15.55 34.16
C GLU A 519 21.89 14.26 33.41
N GLU A 520 20.94 13.40 33.11
CA GLU A 520 21.13 12.20 32.27
C GLU A 520 21.43 12.56 30.83
N LYS A 521 20.81 13.61 30.27
CA LYS A 521 21.15 14.10 28.92
C LYS A 521 22.59 14.54 28.79
N GLU A 522 23.16 15.10 29.84
CA GLU A 522 24.56 15.54 29.84
C GLU A 522 25.54 14.36 30.00
N SER A 523 25.14 13.34 30.75
CA SER A 523 25.84 12.07 30.87
C SER A 523 25.92 11.32 29.53
N ILE A 524 24.77 11.20 28.86
CA ILE A 524 24.64 10.59 27.51
C ILE A 524 25.52 11.34 26.48
N LYS A 525 25.50 12.68 26.49
CA LYS A 525 26.37 13.47 25.60
C LYS A 525 27.84 13.23 25.84
N ARG A 526 28.28 13.08 27.12
CA ARG A 526 29.69 12.78 27.44
C ARG A 526 30.09 11.37 26.98
N ALA A 527 29.21 10.39 27.14
CA ALA A 527 29.43 9.03 26.68
C ALA A 527 29.49 8.94 25.13
N PHE A 528 28.58 9.64 24.44
CA PHE A 528 28.62 9.76 22.98
C PHE A 528 29.92 10.40 22.48
N ALA A 529 30.39 11.47 23.12
CA ALA A 529 31.65 12.13 22.77
C ALA A 529 32.87 11.24 23.00
N LYS A 530 32.82 10.38 24.04
CA LYS A 530 33.90 9.39 24.33
C LYS A 530 33.91 8.29 23.25
N LEU A 531 32.70 7.75 22.90
CA LEU A 531 32.55 6.75 21.87
C LEU A 531 33.02 7.26 20.50
N GLU A 532 32.62 8.48 20.12
CA GLU A 532 33.06 9.12 18.88
C GLU A 532 34.59 9.23 18.80
N ARG A 533 35.26 9.60 19.89
CA ARG A 533 36.74 9.66 19.95
C ARG A 533 37.38 8.29 19.72
N ILE A 534 36.82 7.23 20.29
CA ILE A 534 37.30 5.87 20.12
C ILE A 534 37.15 5.45 18.66
N MET A 535 35.98 5.66 18.08
CA MET A 535 35.67 5.33 16.67
C MET A 535 36.57 6.11 15.69
N LEU A 536 37.04 7.29 16.05
CA LEU A 536 37.91 8.12 15.22
C LEU A 536 39.39 7.78 15.40
N THR A 537 39.76 6.80 16.24
CA THR A 537 41.17 6.37 16.32
C THR A 537 41.57 5.72 14.99
N GLU A 538 42.76 6.06 14.49
CA GLU A 538 43.22 5.67 13.17
C GLU A 538 43.17 4.16 12.94
N LYS A 539 43.61 3.39 13.91
CA LYS A 539 43.62 1.93 13.86
C LYS A 539 42.22 1.34 13.81
N TYR A 540 41.25 1.90 14.57
CA TYR A 540 39.90 1.40 14.62
C TYR A 540 39.16 1.68 13.32
N ILE A 541 39.14 2.95 12.90
CA ILE A 541 38.34 3.34 11.71
C ILE A 541 38.91 2.69 10.44
N GLN A 542 40.23 2.45 10.38
CA GLN A 542 40.85 1.72 9.28
C GLN A 542 40.41 0.25 9.28
N SER A 543 40.47 -0.44 10.42
CA SER A 543 40.04 -1.83 10.54
C SER A 543 38.54 -2.00 10.19
N VAL A 544 37.67 -1.06 10.60
CA VAL A 544 36.26 -1.07 10.26
C VAL A 544 36.03 -0.83 8.76
N ALA A 545 36.78 0.08 8.15
CA ALA A 545 36.73 0.35 6.73
C ALA A 545 37.12 -0.88 5.89
N ASP A 546 38.21 -1.54 6.26
CA ASP A 546 38.71 -2.75 5.57
C ASP A 546 37.68 -3.90 5.71
N ASP A 547 37.15 -4.11 6.92
CA ASP A 547 36.11 -5.14 7.16
C ASP A 547 34.81 -4.89 6.37
N ILE A 548 34.36 -3.64 6.32
CA ILE A 548 33.17 -3.30 5.52
C ILE A 548 33.37 -3.61 4.04
N VAL A 549 34.51 -3.24 3.47
CA VAL A 549 34.79 -3.48 2.05
C VAL A 549 34.94 -4.97 1.77
N GLU A 550 35.70 -5.70 2.59
CA GLU A 550 35.89 -7.15 2.44
C GLU A 550 34.56 -7.90 2.56
N HIS A 551 33.76 -7.57 3.58
CA HIS A 551 32.46 -8.19 3.81
C HIS A 551 31.50 -7.92 2.65
N PHE A 552 31.42 -6.68 2.20
CA PHE A 552 30.57 -6.28 1.08
C PHE A 552 30.95 -7.01 -0.20
N ASN A 553 32.22 -7.01 -0.57
CA ASN A 553 32.72 -7.68 -1.77
C ASN A 553 32.54 -9.20 -1.71
N ARG A 554 32.68 -9.81 -0.52
CA ARG A 554 32.37 -11.24 -0.34
C ARG A 554 30.90 -11.54 -0.63
N ARG A 555 29.97 -10.71 -0.13
CA ARG A 555 28.55 -10.88 -0.39
C ARG A 555 28.15 -10.64 -1.84
N LEU A 556 28.79 -9.70 -2.54
CA LEU A 556 28.55 -9.45 -3.95
C LEU A 556 28.87 -10.64 -4.87
N ARG A 557 29.68 -11.61 -4.41
CA ARG A 557 29.97 -12.84 -5.19
C ARG A 557 28.74 -13.74 -5.29
N ASP A 558 27.88 -13.70 -4.27
CA ASP A 558 26.72 -14.58 -4.15
C ASP A 558 25.41 -13.86 -4.48
N PHE A 559 25.34 -12.55 -4.21
CA PHE A 559 24.12 -11.75 -4.38
C PHE A 559 24.46 -10.36 -4.90
N ASP A 560 23.85 -9.94 -5.99
CA ASP A 560 23.90 -8.52 -6.37
C ASP A 560 23.05 -7.72 -5.40
N GLY A 561 23.64 -6.65 -4.85
CA GLY A 561 22.99 -5.84 -3.83
C GLY A 561 23.71 -4.54 -3.53
N LYS A 562 23.11 -3.76 -2.65
CA LYS A 562 23.63 -2.47 -2.20
C LYS A 562 23.79 -2.45 -0.68
N ALA A 563 24.66 -1.61 -0.15
CA ALA A 563 24.91 -1.48 1.27
C ALA A 563 24.60 -0.08 1.80
N MET A 564 24.02 -0.03 2.99
CA MET A 564 23.87 1.20 3.75
C MET A 564 24.66 1.08 5.06
N VAL A 565 25.64 1.95 5.26
CA VAL A 565 26.42 2.03 6.48
C VAL A 565 25.88 3.16 7.35
N VAL A 566 25.41 2.82 8.54
CA VAL A 566 24.89 3.82 9.49
C VAL A 566 25.97 4.15 10.51
N THR A 567 26.21 5.44 10.71
CA THR A 567 27.24 5.91 11.65
C THR A 567 26.64 6.82 12.72
N ILE A 568 27.31 6.91 13.85
CA ILE A 568 26.86 7.70 15.01
C ILE A 568 26.98 9.21 14.82
N SER A 569 27.87 9.67 13.93
CA SER A 569 28.07 11.11 13.70
C SER A 569 28.54 11.41 12.28
N ARG A 570 28.32 12.66 11.86
CA ARG A 570 28.78 13.17 10.55
C ARG A 570 30.31 13.06 10.40
N LYS A 571 31.05 13.27 11.49
CA LYS A 571 32.51 13.19 11.50
C LYS A 571 32.99 11.76 11.27
N VAL A 572 32.37 10.78 11.93
CA VAL A 572 32.67 9.36 11.71
C VAL A 572 32.31 8.97 10.28
N ALA A 573 31.16 9.44 9.75
CA ALA A 573 30.73 9.16 8.37
C ALA A 573 31.76 9.63 7.34
N VAL A 574 32.24 10.86 7.46
CA VAL A 574 33.20 11.45 6.52
C VAL A 574 34.59 10.79 6.65
N GLU A 575 35.05 10.51 7.88
CA GLU A 575 36.31 9.82 8.07
C GLU A 575 36.26 8.36 7.55
N LEU A 576 35.19 7.65 7.80
CA LEU A 576 34.97 6.30 7.26
C LEU A 576 34.95 6.31 5.73
N TYR A 577 34.26 7.29 5.11
CA TYR A 577 34.28 7.49 3.68
C TYR A 577 35.69 7.65 3.12
N LYS A 578 36.52 8.51 3.73
CA LYS A 578 37.90 8.74 3.30
C LYS A 578 38.74 7.47 3.32
N ARG A 579 38.52 6.56 4.29
CA ARG A 579 39.22 5.29 4.41
C ARG A 579 38.72 4.28 3.38
N ILE A 580 37.41 4.10 3.27
CA ILE A 580 36.79 3.20 2.27
C ILE A 580 37.19 3.65 0.86
N ALA A 581 37.06 4.94 0.52
CA ALA A 581 37.36 5.46 -0.82
C ALA A 581 38.84 5.26 -1.25
N LYS A 582 39.74 5.07 -0.30
CA LYS A 582 41.18 4.76 -0.57
C LYS A 582 41.45 3.26 -0.69
N HIS A 583 40.48 2.41 -0.32
CA HIS A 583 40.67 0.96 -0.39
C HIS A 583 40.72 0.52 -1.86
N PRO A 584 41.69 -0.35 -2.26
CA PRO A 584 41.85 -0.76 -3.68
C PRO A 584 40.61 -1.42 -4.30
N GLU A 585 39.83 -2.10 -3.49
CA GLU A 585 38.63 -2.83 -3.90
C GLU A 585 37.33 -2.11 -3.48
N ALA A 586 37.39 -0.80 -3.20
CA ALA A 586 36.23 -0.04 -2.78
C ALA A 586 35.15 0.00 -3.88
N PRO A 587 33.87 -0.26 -3.55
CA PRO A 587 32.78 0.05 -4.46
C PRO A 587 32.61 1.57 -4.59
N ARG A 588 31.86 2.03 -5.58
CA ARG A 588 31.46 3.44 -5.60
C ARG A 588 30.56 3.75 -4.42
N ILE A 589 30.94 4.77 -3.63
CA ILE A 589 30.30 5.14 -2.37
C ILE A 589 29.89 6.61 -2.34
N ALA A 590 28.90 6.95 -1.52
CA ALA A 590 28.49 8.32 -1.24
C ALA A 590 28.16 8.52 0.24
N VAL A 591 28.43 9.73 0.76
CA VAL A 591 28.00 10.12 2.13
C VAL A 591 26.73 10.94 2.05
N VAL A 592 25.79 10.69 2.94
CA VAL A 592 24.51 11.41 3.06
C VAL A 592 24.43 12.03 4.45
N ILE A 593 24.70 13.32 4.51
CA ILE A 593 24.65 14.11 5.75
C ILE A 593 23.88 15.42 5.55
N SER A 594 23.22 15.88 6.60
CA SER A 594 22.68 17.23 6.67
C SER A 594 23.79 18.23 7.06
N GLY A 595 23.72 19.45 6.56
CA GLY A 595 24.68 20.47 6.95
C GLY A 595 24.45 21.83 6.29
N ASN A 596 25.28 22.80 6.70
CA ASN A 596 25.29 24.14 6.15
C ASN A 596 26.74 24.52 5.83
N LYS A 597 27.05 24.69 4.54
CA LYS A 597 28.42 24.99 4.07
C LYS A 597 29.05 26.25 4.68
N SER A 598 28.24 27.17 5.21
CA SER A 598 28.75 28.39 5.88
C SER A 598 29.11 28.17 7.35
N LYS A 599 28.71 27.06 7.97
CA LYS A 599 28.87 26.77 9.41
C LYS A 599 29.65 25.50 9.70
N ASP A 600 29.64 24.55 8.76
CA ASP A 600 30.27 23.25 8.93
C ASP A 600 31.71 23.22 8.40
N PRO A 601 32.57 22.32 8.90
CA PRO A 601 33.94 22.14 8.42
C PRO A 601 34.02 21.94 6.90
N GLU A 602 35.09 22.44 6.29
CA GLU A 602 35.34 22.39 4.85
C GLU A 602 35.26 20.95 4.29
N GLU A 603 35.76 19.98 5.07
CA GLU A 603 35.75 18.55 4.72
C GLU A 603 34.34 17.93 4.59
N PHE A 604 33.29 18.60 5.10
CA PHE A 604 31.90 18.16 4.94
C PHE A 604 31.27 18.75 3.68
N HIS A 605 31.83 19.80 3.10
CA HIS A 605 31.18 20.59 2.05
C HIS A 605 30.87 19.81 0.78
N GLU A 606 31.70 18.83 0.41
CA GLU A 606 31.46 17.97 -0.76
C GLU A 606 30.27 17.02 -0.54
N HIS A 607 29.93 16.71 0.70
CA HIS A 607 28.86 15.79 1.07
C HIS A 607 27.54 16.49 1.40
N ILE A 608 27.56 17.83 1.61
CA ILE A 608 26.37 18.62 1.88
C ILE A 608 25.66 18.93 0.55
N ARG A 609 24.45 18.37 0.40
CA ARG A 609 23.65 18.43 -0.82
C ARG A 609 22.35 19.19 -0.61
N THR A 610 21.82 19.77 -1.67
CA THR A 610 20.46 20.33 -1.71
C THR A 610 19.40 19.21 -1.68
N LYS A 611 18.15 19.54 -1.33
CA LYS A 611 17.04 18.56 -1.35
C LYS A 611 16.92 17.85 -2.71
N LYS A 612 17.10 18.59 -3.83
CA LYS A 612 17.05 18.01 -5.18
C LYS A 612 18.18 17.00 -5.40
N GLN A 613 19.42 17.38 -5.07
CA GLN A 613 20.59 16.51 -5.21
C GLN A 613 20.49 15.26 -4.32
N LEU A 614 19.89 15.37 -3.11
CA LEU A 614 19.63 14.23 -2.25
C LEU A 614 18.61 13.28 -2.86
N LYS A 615 17.56 13.83 -3.49
CA LYS A 615 16.57 13.02 -4.21
C LYS A 615 17.18 12.31 -5.41
N ASP A 616 17.94 13.03 -6.24
CA ASP A 616 18.61 12.46 -7.40
C ASP A 616 19.57 11.32 -6.99
N LEU A 617 20.31 11.50 -5.89
CA LEU A 617 21.20 10.48 -5.33
C LEU A 617 20.42 9.27 -4.78
N ALA A 618 19.26 9.50 -4.17
CA ALA A 618 18.40 8.42 -3.68
C ALA A 618 17.81 7.61 -4.84
N ASP A 619 17.38 8.28 -5.91
CA ASP A 619 16.86 7.64 -7.11
C ASP A 619 17.97 6.82 -7.79
N GLU A 620 19.20 7.36 -7.86
CA GLU A 620 20.38 6.65 -8.35
C GLU A 620 20.71 5.42 -7.47
N PHE A 621 20.66 5.54 -6.15
CA PHE A 621 20.94 4.43 -5.24
C PHE A 621 19.87 3.33 -5.33
N LYS A 622 18.62 3.66 -5.65
CA LYS A 622 17.53 2.69 -5.87
C LYS A 622 17.62 1.95 -7.21
N ASP A 623 18.27 2.54 -8.20
CA ASP A 623 18.43 1.93 -9.52
C ASP A 623 19.35 0.70 -9.41
N PRO A 624 18.87 -0.53 -9.69
CA PRO A 624 19.69 -1.74 -9.64
C PRO A 624 20.93 -1.68 -10.56
N GLU A 625 20.78 -1.04 -11.71
CA GLU A 625 21.82 -0.94 -12.74
C GLU A 625 22.89 0.10 -12.40
N SER A 626 22.66 0.95 -11.38
CA SER A 626 23.63 1.95 -10.98
C SER A 626 24.86 1.34 -10.32
N ASP A 627 26.03 1.90 -10.62
CA ASP A 627 27.30 1.56 -10.02
C ASP A 627 27.48 2.08 -8.58
N LEU A 628 26.58 2.96 -8.10
CA LEU A 628 26.52 3.38 -6.71
C LEU A 628 26.03 2.23 -5.84
N LYS A 629 26.98 1.53 -5.23
CA LYS A 629 26.71 0.29 -4.47
C LYS A 629 26.63 0.49 -2.96
N MET A 630 27.19 1.60 -2.42
CA MET A 630 27.23 1.83 -0.98
C MET A 630 26.94 3.29 -0.63
N VAL A 631 26.16 3.51 0.44
CA VAL A 631 25.97 4.85 1.04
C VAL A 631 26.30 4.82 2.52
N ILE A 632 26.89 5.92 3.01
CA ILE A 632 27.17 6.13 4.45
C ILE A 632 26.24 7.23 4.93
N VAL A 633 25.43 6.94 5.95
CA VAL A 633 24.38 7.83 6.44
C VAL A 633 24.51 8.11 7.94
N VAL A 634 23.95 9.24 8.37
CA VAL A 634 23.78 9.61 9.78
C VAL A 634 22.34 10.04 9.95
N ASP A 635 21.50 9.28 10.63
CA ASP A 635 20.07 9.50 10.90
C ASP A 635 19.17 9.77 9.67
N MET A 636 19.78 9.94 8.48
CA MET A 636 19.07 10.19 7.23
C MET A 636 18.85 8.89 6.45
N TRP A 637 17.81 8.86 5.65
CA TRP A 637 17.47 7.74 4.76
C TRP A 637 17.09 6.41 5.42
N LEU A 638 17.15 6.26 6.73
CA LEU A 638 16.75 5.02 7.42
C LEU A 638 15.26 4.63 7.20
N TYR A 639 14.46 5.56 6.68
CA TYR A 639 13.03 5.38 6.40
C TYR A 639 12.69 5.44 4.90
N TRP A 640 13.69 5.60 4.01
CA TRP A 640 13.46 5.80 2.57
C TRP A 640 13.61 4.51 1.75
N PHE A 641 14.06 3.45 2.37
CA PHE A 641 14.32 2.15 1.74
C PHE A 641 13.52 1.02 2.40
#